data_f84f29ba3e42a8080468ab980def0ab5
#
_entry.id   f84f29ba3e42a8080468ab980def0ab5
#
_cell.length_a   1.000
_cell.length_b   1.000
_cell.length_c   1.000
_cell.angle_alpha   90.00
_cell.angle_beta   90.00
_cell.angle_gamma   90.00
#
_symmetry.space_group_name_H-M   'P 1'
#
loop_
_entity.id
_entity.type
_entity.pdbx_description
1 polymer ?
#
loop_
_entity_poly.entity_id
_entity_poly.type
_entity_poly.pdbx_seq_one_letter_code
_entity_poly.pdbx_strand_id
1 'polypeptide(L)'
;MKSPDGRIRVELKQNTTSSYLIVFNADSVQMVKTQLGLTTSIGGFSSKLVLQSASVPERITDTYENRHGKQLKVTAEANQVVLHFLNSKNLPMDVEVRAYNDGVAFRYVLPNAEKQNIKFNGETTAYIISQSAHRWLQQFVTSYEGDFPYQASSGQQGAWGYPALFEVKGTFMLLTEANVNRSYCATHLDNSSSVNSYKVTYPYAWEGNNQGDVNPTWDGEKWTSPWRLAIIGDLKDVVESTLVEDVCDATTMTDTDWIQPGRASWIYWAYNHGTKDYKICCQYVDLAVKMGWEYVLFDWEWDAMTNGGKLEDAVAYAKRKGVKPLMWYNSGGPHNQIGATPRDRMLTHENRMAEFAWLKSIGIVGVKIDFFESDKQSMMAYYQDILEDAASVQMLVNFHGSTVPRGWSRTYPHLMSMEAVYGAEQYNNGDYMTSNGARINCLLPYTRNVIGPMDYTPVAFTNSQHPHTTTFAHELALSVAFESGIQHWADRPEGFYALPDEAKWHMMQVPVAWDETRFLNGYPGKSFVVARRSGDNWYVGALNGEKEKKTFNLGFDFLKEGHYMLTCHADGADEKTFAITHHWISAQDSLSITSLSQGGFTMDIVPFTASLMQKMKDAAETLLKKAKANMGAEADQYKELMVNALDMALEQANALSDEVGEETLAAAYISLADAYSALQTSGINKREFTQGDAVQPNAGGTDVTKKYLKENKGFARNTQYGTQRFGAPSYWTVENYEIDNGSSGVKRGLDNYPGYNCLQLGRWEESDGVMTAADHTNSRLYQRVTLPAGRYYFGAKYHSLENGNVGSNAYLMMASDVLPTKKVKTDALAWCTLRTASTGDQFYGLIFKLTEQQEVVLGWQMDGSNKHTEFRCSEVKLLYEPFSEEEVGIQSPSSQEVDTPTEYFSLSGVKMLSAPVHGIYLQKRGNRIFKRVIR
;
A
#
# COMPACT_ATOMS: atom_id res chain seq x y z
N MET A 1 16.92 23.07 31.18
CA MET A 1 15.70 22.28 31.43
C MET A 1 15.95 20.84 30.96
N LYS A 2 15.35 19.86 31.58
CA LYS A 2 15.37 18.45 31.14
C LYS A 2 13.93 17.96 30.91
N SER A 3 13.81 16.88 30.12
CA SER A 3 12.57 16.12 30.02
C SER A 3 12.15 15.53 31.39
N PRO A 4 10.90 15.07 31.54
CA PRO A 4 10.42 14.43 32.76
C PRO A 4 11.28 13.24 33.23
N ASP A 5 11.74 12.40 32.31
CA ASP A 5 12.61 11.25 32.56
C ASP A 5 14.11 11.59 32.60
N GLY A 6 14.46 12.83 32.24
CA GLY A 6 15.85 13.33 32.23
C GLY A 6 16.67 12.94 31.00
N ARG A 7 16.14 12.18 30.04
CA ARG A 7 16.87 11.73 28.84
C ARG A 7 17.19 12.85 27.87
N ILE A 8 16.35 13.87 27.79
CA ILE A 8 16.53 15.00 26.88
C ILE A 8 16.85 16.24 27.70
N ARG A 9 17.85 17.00 27.26
CA ARG A 9 18.28 18.24 27.91
C ARG A 9 18.30 19.38 26.90
N VAL A 10 17.69 20.52 27.30
CA VAL A 10 17.64 21.76 26.49
C VAL A 10 18.40 22.86 27.23
N GLU A 11 19.28 23.54 26.51
CA GLU A 11 20.05 24.68 26.98
C GLU A 11 19.82 25.91 26.11
N LEU A 12 19.59 27.06 26.70
CA LEU A 12 19.68 28.36 26.04
C LEU A 12 21.13 28.83 25.98
N LYS A 13 21.65 29.18 24.84
CA LYS A 13 22.95 29.86 24.67
C LYS A 13 22.78 31.13 23.85
N GLN A 14 23.39 32.21 24.34
CA GLN A 14 23.43 33.50 23.65
C GLN A 14 24.86 33.91 23.36
N ASN A 15 25.05 34.55 22.20
CA ASN A 15 26.23 35.31 21.87
C ASN A 15 25.84 36.77 21.58
N THR A 16 26.75 37.61 21.17
CA THR A 16 26.50 39.04 20.91
C THR A 16 25.43 39.34 19.86
N THR A 17 25.10 38.40 19.02
CA THR A 17 24.17 38.58 17.88
C THR A 17 22.97 37.66 17.87
N SER A 18 23.06 36.47 18.44
CA SER A 18 22.06 35.40 18.26
C SER A 18 21.78 34.62 19.52
N SER A 19 20.56 34.10 19.64
CA SER A 19 20.11 33.17 20.67
C SER A 19 19.89 31.79 20.07
N TYR A 20 20.28 30.75 20.82
CA TYR A 20 20.20 29.37 20.38
C TYR A 20 19.60 28.46 21.45
N LEU A 21 18.71 27.58 21.07
CA LEU A 21 18.38 26.37 21.84
C LEU A 21 19.27 25.23 21.38
N ILE A 22 19.93 24.57 22.33
CA ILE A 22 20.75 23.40 22.06
C ILE A 22 20.12 22.19 22.73
N VAL A 23 19.85 21.16 21.98
CA VAL A 23 19.22 19.94 22.48
C VAL A 23 20.26 18.81 22.51
N PHE A 24 20.29 18.11 23.64
CA PHE A 24 21.14 16.95 23.87
C PHE A 24 20.29 15.73 24.22
N ASN A 25 20.73 14.56 23.77
CA ASN A 25 20.17 13.28 24.18
C ASN A 25 20.71 12.81 25.55
N ALA A 26 20.33 11.61 25.98
CA ALA A 26 20.75 11.00 27.25
C ALA A 26 22.29 10.89 27.37
N ASP A 27 22.98 10.58 26.30
CA ASP A 27 24.44 10.45 26.23
C ASP A 27 25.18 11.79 26.10
N SER A 28 24.47 12.89 26.26
CA SER A 28 24.99 14.25 26.08
C SER A 28 25.52 14.54 24.67
N VAL A 29 25.03 13.80 23.67
CA VAL A 29 25.28 14.12 22.26
C VAL A 29 24.42 15.30 21.87
N GLN A 30 25.03 16.32 21.27
CA GLN A 30 24.27 17.45 20.71
C GLN A 30 23.52 16.96 19.46
N MET A 31 22.18 16.91 19.56
CA MET A 31 21.30 16.53 18.47
C MET A 31 21.14 17.68 17.46
N VAL A 32 20.83 18.84 17.96
CA VAL A 32 20.59 20.04 17.15
C VAL A 32 20.95 21.29 17.94
N LYS A 33 21.44 22.32 17.21
CA LYS A 33 21.58 23.70 17.69
C LYS A 33 20.64 24.56 16.87
N THR A 34 19.54 25.05 17.48
CA THR A 34 18.51 25.82 16.79
C THR A 34 18.71 27.30 17.04
N GLN A 35 19.00 28.07 15.99
CA GLN A 35 18.99 29.53 16.05
C GLN A 35 17.54 29.99 16.18
N LEU A 36 17.30 30.95 17.08
CA LEU A 36 15.99 31.56 17.30
C LEU A 36 15.87 32.89 16.56
N GLY A 37 14.65 33.19 16.10
CA GLY A 37 14.35 34.55 15.66
C GLY A 37 13.21 34.68 14.65
N LEU A 38 12.60 35.87 14.70
CA LEU A 38 11.46 36.29 13.92
C LEU A 38 11.65 37.72 13.43
N THR A 39 11.20 37.99 12.20
CA THR A 39 11.23 39.34 11.62
C THR A 39 9.82 39.80 11.29
N THR A 40 9.43 40.97 11.82
CA THR A 40 8.08 41.48 11.63
C THR A 40 8.10 42.96 11.23
N SER A 41 6.94 43.49 10.80
CA SER A 41 6.75 44.90 10.46
C SER A 41 6.94 45.86 11.68
N ILE A 42 6.67 45.36 12.90
CA ILE A 42 6.82 46.18 14.15
C ILE A 42 8.26 46.16 14.69
N GLY A 43 9.06 45.16 14.34
CA GLY A 43 10.46 45.03 14.73
C GLY A 43 11.08 43.69 14.40
N GLY A 44 12.41 43.64 14.46
CA GLY A 44 13.15 42.38 14.34
C GLY A 44 13.33 41.75 15.74
N PHE A 45 13.10 40.43 15.80
CA PHE A 45 13.35 39.62 16.97
C PHE A 45 14.38 38.50 16.68
N SER A 46 15.36 38.83 15.87
CA SER A 46 16.35 37.85 15.39
C SER A 46 17.77 38.14 15.87
N SER A 47 18.07 39.38 16.17
CA SER A 47 19.41 39.80 16.63
C SER A 47 19.31 40.69 17.84
N LYS A 48 20.36 40.64 18.71
CA LYS A 48 20.47 41.44 19.90
C LYS A 48 19.25 41.32 20.86
N LEU A 49 18.68 40.11 20.90
CA LEU A 49 17.66 39.78 21.87
C LEU A 49 18.28 39.77 23.28
N VAL A 50 17.64 40.45 24.23
CA VAL A 50 18.06 40.48 25.61
C VAL A 50 17.10 39.61 26.41
N LEU A 51 17.59 38.52 26.99
CA LEU A 51 16.83 37.72 27.91
C LEU A 51 16.63 38.54 29.23
N GLN A 52 15.36 38.78 29.52
CA GLN A 52 14.97 39.49 30.74
C GLN A 52 14.83 38.54 31.92
N SER A 53 14.15 37.45 31.70
CA SER A 53 13.94 36.38 32.66
C SER A 53 13.57 35.08 32.02
N ALA A 54 13.68 34.00 32.77
CA ALA A 54 13.12 32.69 32.43
C ALA A 54 12.20 32.25 33.59
N SER A 55 11.06 31.65 33.25
CA SER A 55 10.21 31.06 34.26
C SER A 55 10.91 29.88 34.94
N VAL A 56 10.47 29.51 36.14
CA VAL A 56 10.88 28.24 36.75
C VAL A 56 10.29 27.11 35.88
N PRO A 57 11.03 26.02 35.67
CA PRO A 57 10.48 24.88 35.00
C PRO A 57 9.22 24.34 35.67
N GLU A 58 8.16 24.19 34.91
CA GLU A 58 6.87 23.68 35.34
C GLU A 58 6.55 22.37 34.70
N ARG A 59 6.06 21.38 35.47
CA ARG A 59 5.52 20.15 34.94
C ARG A 59 4.14 20.38 34.36
N ILE A 60 3.96 20.03 33.11
CA ILE A 60 2.64 20.04 32.48
C ILE A 60 2.23 18.62 32.13
N THR A 61 0.95 18.32 32.31
CA THR A 61 0.34 17.04 31.94
C THR A 61 -0.93 17.36 31.17
N ASP A 62 -1.10 16.70 30.03
CA ASP A 62 -2.29 16.82 29.20
C ASP A 62 -2.80 15.41 28.88
N THR A 63 -4.09 15.18 29.09
CA THR A 63 -4.73 13.88 28.82
C THR A 63 -5.89 14.10 27.87
N TYR A 64 -5.91 13.35 26.78
CA TYR A 64 -6.94 13.47 25.76
C TYR A 64 -7.26 12.12 25.11
N GLU A 65 -8.42 12.06 24.43
CA GLU A 65 -8.86 10.90 23.68
C GLU A 65 -9.01 11.28 22.21
N ASN A 66 -8.39 10.48 21.34
CA ASN A 66 -8.53 10.55 19.88
C ASN A 66 -9.65 9.62 19.40
N ARG A 67 -10.25 9.92 18.24
CA ARG A 67 -11.23 9.03 17.58
C ARG A 67 -10.55 8.03 16.65
N HIS A 68 -9.35 8.33 16.21
CA HIS A 68 -8.47 7.46 15.41
C HIS A 68 -7.01 7.81 15.69
N GLY A 69 -6.08 7.09 15.14
CA GLY A 69 -4.64 7.32 15.32
C GLY A 69 -3.91 6.12 15.91
N LYS A 70 -2.63 6.32 16.18
CA LYS A 70 -1.72 5.32 16.75
C LYS A 70 -2.07 4.94 18.19
N GLN A 71 -2.72 5.84 18.91
CA GLN A 71 -3.07 5.70 20.30
C GLN A 71 -4.34 6.50 20.59
N LEU A 72 -5.41 5.84 21.03
CA LEU A 72 -6.69 6.50 21.28
C LEU A 72 -6.68 7.29 22.58
N LYS A 73 -5.98 6.82 23.64
CA LYS A 73 -5.88 7.51 24.92
C LYS A 73 -4.44 7.92 25.16
N VAL A 74 -4.20 9.20 25.22
CA VAL A 74 -2.87 9.78 25.36
C VAL A 74 -2.76 10.54 26.67
N THR A 75 -1.62 10.38 27.36
CA THR A 75 -1.20 11.24 28.49
C THR A 75 0.17 11.79 28.16
N ALA A 76 0.20 13.03 27.74
CA ALA A 76 1.41 13.75 27.39
C ALA A 76 1.98 14.48 28.63
N GLU A 77 3.26 14.29 28.88
CA GLU A 77 3.96 14.93 29.99
C GLU A 77 5.20 15.67 29.52
N ALA A 78 5.35 16.92 29.94
CA ALA A 78 6.52 17.73 29.61
C ALA A 78 6.92 18.64 30.78
N ASN A 79 8.17 19.09 30.75
CA ASN A 79 8.59 20.24 31.51
C ASN A 79 8.59 21.47 30.59
N GLN A 80 7.97 22.56 31.03
CA GLN A 80 7.85 23.83 30.29
C GLN A 80 8.65 24.94 30.92
N VAL A 81 9.27 25.76 30.08
CA VAL A 81 9.90 27.05 30.48
C VAL A 81 9.48 28.11 29.49
N VAL A 82 9.18 29.32 30.01
CA VAL A 82 8.97 30.51 29.17
C VAL A 82 10.18 31.42 29.31
N LEU A 83 10.79 31.75 28.16
CA LEU A 83 11.93 32.67 28.06
C LEU A 83 11.41 34.05 27.62
N HIS A 84 11.56 35.08 28.44
CA HIS A 84 11.08 36.44 28.17
C HIS A 84 12.21 37.27 27.55
N PHE A 85 12.07 37.69 26.31
CA PHE A 85 13.03 38.52 25.59
C PHE A 85 12.49 39.91 25.29
N LEU A 86 13.41 40.86 25.21
CA LEU A 86 13.17 42.16 24.57
C LEU A 86 14.07 42.28 23.34
N ASN A 87 13.54 42.92 22.31
CA ASN A 87 14.34 43.30 21.14
C ASN A 87 14.99 44.68 21.32
N SER A 88 15.72 45.15 20.33
CA SER A 88 16.40 46.45 20.38
C SER A 88 15.48 47.69 20.49
N LYS A 89 14.16 47.49 20.29
CA LYS A 89 13.12 48.51 20.46
C LYS A 89 12.34 48.33 21.78
N ASN A 90 12.80 47.46 22.68
CA ASN A 90 12.13 47.09 23.94
C ASN A 90 10.74 46.45 23.72
N LEU A 91 10.49 45.84 22.55
CA LEU A 91 9.29 45.06 22.31
C LEU A 91 9.48 43.64 22.85
N PRO A 92 8.45 43.08 23.57
CA PRO A 92 8.55 41.78 24.15
C PRO A 92 8.31 40.68 23.11
N MET A 93 9.05 39.57 23.26
CA MET A 93 8.79 38.28 22.61
C MET A 93 9.10 37.19 23.62
N ASP A 94 8.15 36.30 23.82
CA ASP A 94 8.37 35.12 24.63
C ASP A 94 8.71 33.91 23.73
N VAL A 95 9.51 32.97 24.25
CA VAL A 95 9.76 31.68 23.64
C VAL A 95 9.30 30.63 24.65
N GLU A 96 8.20 29.98 24.34
CA GLU A 96 7.73 28.83 25.12
C GLU A 96 8.51 27.60 24.66
N VAL A 97 9.12 26.89 25.61
CA VAL A 97 9.91 25.66 25.34
C VAL A 97 9.39 24.52 26.19
N ARG A 98 9.06 23.41 25.56
CA ARG A 98 8.63 22.18 26.24
C ARG A 98 9.60 21.05 25.92
N ALA A 99 9.98 20.30 26.96
CA ALA A 99 10.77 19.07 26.81
C ALA A 99 9.92 17.89 27.24
N TYR A 100 9.57 17.05 26.29
CA TYR A 100 8.87 15.76 26.46
C TYR A 100 9.89 14.63 26.58
N ASN A 101 9.45 13.42 26.92
CA ASN A 101 10.33 12.25 27.01
C ASN A 101 10.85 11.78 25.63
N ASP A 102 10.12 12.10 24.57
CA ASP A 102 10.39 11.75 23.18
C ASP A 102 10.72 12.95 22.28
N GLY A 103 10.92 14.17 22.86
CA GLY A 103 11.29 15.31 22.03
C GLY A 103 11.20 16.68 22.69
N VAL A 104 11.38 17.69 21.87
CA VAL A 104 11.34 19.10 22.26
C VAL A 104 10.45 19.88 21.31
N ALA A 105 9.63 20.77 21.89
CA ALA A 105 8.82 21.73 21.15
C ALA A 105 9.14 23.14 21.61
N PHE A 106 9.16 24.11 20.68
CA PHE A 106 9.17 25.53 21.04
C PHE A 106 8.30 26.34 20.07
N ARG A 107 7.81 27.48 20.57
CA ARG A 107 7.10 28.48 19.76
C ARG A 107 7.40 29.90 20.21
N TYR A 108 7.16 30.83 19.30
CA TYR A 108 7.23 32.26 19.58
C TYR A 108 5.86 32.80 20.02
N VAL A 109 5.87 33.73 20.96
CA VAL A 109 4.69 34.42 21.42
C VAL A 109 4.97 35.93 21.40
N LEU A 110 4.08 36.68 20.75
CA LEU A 110 4.05 38.12 20.85
C LEU A 110 2.88 38.50 21.77
N PRO A 111 3.16 38.78 23.07
CA PRO A 111 2.11 38.95 24.06
C PRO A 111 1.29 40.25 23.90
N ASN A 112 1.86 41.26 23.22
CA ASN A 112 1.25 42.56 23.00
C ASN A 112 1.11 42.82 21.52
N ALA A 113 0.42 41.94 20.78
CA ALA A 113 0.21 42.06 19.33
C ALA A 113 -1.01 42.97 18.97
N GLU A 114 -1.69 43.54 19.97
CA GLU A 114 -3.00 44.18 19.84
C GLU A 114 -3.09 45.17 18.68
N LYS A 115 -3.98 44.88 17.71
CA LYS A 115 -4.44 45.76 16.62
C LYS A 115 -3.33 46.48 15.84
N GLN A 116 -2.16 45.81 15.68
CA GLN A 116 -1.00 46.42 15.03
C GLN A 116 -0.87 45.99 13.55
N ASN A 117 -1.77 45.15 13.06
CA ASN A 117 -1.71 44.59 11.72
C ASN A 117 -0.26 44.12 11.40
N ILE A 118 0.21 43.19 12.21
CA ILE A 118 1.60 42.71 12.12
C ILE A 118 1.78 41.89 10.85
N LYS A 119 2.76 42.28 10.03
CA LYS A 119 3.22 41.46 8.89
C LYS A 119 4.49 40.70 9.29
N PHE A 120 4.51 39.38 9.13
CA PHE A 120 5.68 38.56 9.36
C PHE A 120 6.52 38.46 8.09
N ASN A 121 7.77 38.90 8.17
CA ASN A 121 8.65 39.00 7.00
C ASN A 121 9.63 37.83 6.90
N GLY A 122 9.59 36.87 7.83
CA GLY A 122 10.38 35.65 7.82
C GLY A 122 10.80 35.23 9.22
N GLU A 123 11.31 34.00 9.30
CA GLU A 123 12.00 33.48 10.47
C GLU A 123 13.50 33.38 10.20
N THR A 124 14.32 33.63 11.22
CA THR A 124 15.73 33.26 11.21
C THR A 124 15.98 31.93 11.91
N THR A 125 14.91 31.28 12.34
CA THR A 125 14.95 29.92 12.89
C THR A 125 15.67 29.00 11.93
N ALA A 126 16.74 28.35 12.42
CA ALA A 126 17.53 27.42 11.62
C ALA A 126 18.08 26.29 12.48
N TYR A 127 17.91 25.08 12.01
CA TYR A 127 18.42 23.86 12.65
C TYR A 127 19.82 23.56 12.14
N ILE A 128 20.82 23.70 13.01
CA ILE A 128 22.22 23.39 12.71
C ILE A 128 22.48 21.96 13.20
N ILE A 129 22.72 21.06 12.23
CA ILE A 129 22.87 19.62 12.44
C ILE A 129 24.24 19.19 11.97
N SER A 130 24.83 18.15 12.60
CA SER A 130 26.14 17.63 12.20
C SER A 130 26.18 17.28 10.71
N GLN A 131 27.26 17.61 10.03
CA GLN A 131 27.50 17.20 8.65
C GLN A 131 27.50 15.68 8.47
N SER A 132 27.99 14.95 9.46
CA SER A 132 28.07 13.49 9.44
C SER A 132 26.77 12.79 9.82
N ALA A 133 25.70 13.52 10.13
CA ALA A 133 24.40 12.92 10.37
C ALA A 133 23.88 12.25 9.08
N HIS A 134 23.33 11.05 9.20
CA HIS A 134 22.55 10.45 8.15
C HIS A 134 21.20 11.16 8.06
N ARG A 135 20.60 11.18 6.90
CA ARG A 135 19.33 11.89 6.71
C ARG A 135 18.46 11.28 5.63
N TRP A 136 17.15 11.43 5.82
CA TRP A 136 16.10 11.09 4.85
C TRP A 136 15.23 12.33 4.69
N LEU A 137 15.34 12.96 3.55
CA LEU A 137 14.73 14.27 3.27
C LEU A 137 13.93 14.19 1.97
N GLN A 138 12.69 14.63 2.02
CA GLN A 138 11.85 14.83 0.86
C GLN A 138 12.13 16.19 0.24
N GLN A 139 12.36 16.24 -1.07
CA GLN A 139 12.40 17.54 -1.76
C GLN A 139 11.02 18.22 -1.64
N PHE A 140 11.02 19.51 -1.33
CA PHE A 140 9.77 20.25 -1.15
C PHE A 140 8.97 20.31 -2.45
N VAL A 141 7.72 19.88 -2.38
CA VAL A 141 6.65 20.05 -3.35
C VAL A 141 5.38 20.41 -2.60
N THR A 142 4.45 21.13 -3.21
CA THR A 142 3.25 21.67 -2.54
C THR A 142 2.26 20.61 -2.07
N SER A 143 2.25 19.45 -2.74
CA SER A 143 1.43 18.29 -2.34
C SER A 143 2.14 17.33 -1.36
N TYR A 144 3.44 17.52 -1.11
CA TYR A 144 4.27 16.64 -0.29
C TYR A 144 4.27 15.17 -0.77
N GLU A 145 3.99 14.93 -2.02
CA GLU A 145 4.04 13.62 -2.67
C GLU A 145 5.43 13.34 -3.23
N GLY A 146 6.37 13.06 -2.35
CA GLY A 146 7.76 12.79 -2.72
C GLY A 146 8.39 11.68 -1.92
N ASP A 147 9.50 11.15 -2.44
CA ASP A 147 10.33 10.18 -1.74
C ASP A 147 11.29 10.87 -0.76
N PHE A 148 11.81 10.11 0.20
CA PHE A 148 12.79 10.53 1.20
C PHE A 148 14.12 9.78 0.95
N PRO A 149 14.90 10.13 -0.06
CA PRO A 149 16.15 9.42 -0.35
C PRO A 149 17.15 9.55 0.78
N TYR A 150 17.85 8.44 1.06
CA TYR A 150 18.92 8.39 2.05
C TYR A 150 20.14 9.21 1.62
N GLN A 151 20.69 9.99 2.55
CA GLN A 151 21.92 10.75 2.38
C GLN A 151 22.86 10.45 3.57
N ALA A 152 24.07 9.94 3.29
CA ALA A 152 25.04 9.57 4.31
C ALA A 152 25.69 10.79 5.02
N SER A 153 25.59 11.97 4.43
CA SER A 153 26.11 13.22 4.98
C SER A 153 25.43 14.42 4.33
N SER A 154 25.62 15.63 4.89
CA SER A 154 25.11 16.85 4.29
C SER A 154 25.87 17.23 3.01
N GLY A 155 25.45 16.73 1.88
CA GLY A 155 26.04 17.08 0.57
C GLY A 155 25.06 17.78 -0.37
N GLN A 156 23.77 17.58 -0.16
CA GLN A 156 22.72 18.18 -0.97
C GLN A 156 22.20 19.46 -0.33
N GLN A 157 21.97 20.46 -1.16
CA GLN A 157 21.35 21.72 -0.80
C GLN A 157 20.04 21.88 -1.55
N GLY A 158 19.06 22.52 -0.94
CA GLY A 158 17.74 22.74 -1.54
C GLY A 158 16.66 23.04 -0.51
N ALA A 159 15.44 23.01 -1.00
CA ALA A 159 14.23 23.11 -0.18
C ALA A 159 13.72 21.69 0.16
N TRP A 160 13.35 21.50 1.42
CA TRP A 160 12.94 20.20 1.95
C TRP A 160 11.60 20.30 2.64
N GLY A 161 10.70 19.37 2.32
CA GLY A 161 9.41 19.23 2.99
C GLY A 161 9.56 18.62 4.38
N TYR A 162 8.56 18.84 5.23
CA TYR A 162 8.40 18.10 6.47
C TYR A 162 7.70 16.75 6.22
N PRO A 163 7.98 15.73 7.09
CA PRO A 163 9.00 15.73 8.15
C PRO A 163 10.41 15.49 7.58
N ALA A 164 11.42 15.89 8.33
CA ALA A 164 12.82 15.67 7.99
C ALA A 164 13.48 14.76 9.04
N LEU A 165 13.89 13.53 8.65
CA LEU A 165 14.49 12.56 9.56
C LEU A 165 16.01 12.61 9.50
N PHE A 166 16.66 12.60 10.67
CA PHE A 166 18.11 12.57 10.85
C PHE A 166 18.51 11.47 11.82
N GLU A 167 19.68 10.89 11.61
CA GLU A 167 20.37 10.03 12.57
C GLU A 167 21.71 10.67 12.95
N VAL A 168 21.87 10.98 14.22
CA VAL A 168 23.06 11.63 14.80
C VAL A 168 23.69 10.68 15.80
N LYS A 169 24.80 10.03 15.42
CA LYS A 169 25.53 9.05 16.28
C LYS A 169 24.63 7.96 16.87
N GLY A 170 23.72 7.41 16.05
CA GLY A 170 22.83 6.31 16.42
C GLY A 170 21.54 6.74 17.14
N THR A 171 21.34 8.04 17.44
CA THR A 171 20.07 8.59 17.93
C THR A 171 19.34 9.25 16.78
N PHE A 172 18.05 8.99 16.65
CA PHE A 172 17.20 9.57 15.61
C PHE A 172 16.59 10.90 16.06
N MET A 173 16.35 11.75 15.09
CA MET A 173 15.69 13.04 15.29
C MET A 173 14.83 13.36 14.08
N LEU A 174 13.54 13.57 14.29
CA LEU A 174 12.59 13.98 13.25
C LEU A 174 12.15 15.42 13.49
N LEU A 175 12.40 16.28 12.52
CA LEU A 175 11.97 17.67 12.55
C LEU A 175 10.64 17.84 11.85
N THR A 176 9.73 18.59 12.46
CA THR A 176 8.45 18.99 11.88
C THR A 176 7.89 20.24 12.56
N GLU A 177 6.68 20.63 12.19
CA GLU A 177 5.92 21.67 12.87
C GLU A 177 4.48 21.20 13.15
N ALA A 178 3.82 21.81 14.12
CA ALA A 178 2.45 21.45 14.48
C ALA A 178 1.64 22.67 14.91
N ASN A 179 0.33 22.49 15.00
CA ASN A 179 -0.65 23.53 15.38
C ASN A 179 -0.57 24.77 14.47
N VAL A 180 -0.38 24.55 13.17
CA VAL A 180 -0.49 25.61 12.17
C VAL A 180 -1.96 26.00 12.06
N ASN A 181 -2.27 27.28 12.16
CA ASN A 181 -3.63 27.77 12.08
C ASN A 181 -3.73 29.02 11.21
N ARG A 182 -4.94 29.54 11.04
CA ARG A 182 -5.23 30.70 10.18
C ARG A 182 -4.46 31.99 10.53
N SER A 183 -3.75 32.04 11.66
CA SER A 183 -2.93 33.18 12.06
C SER A 183 -1.54 33.16 11.43
N TYR A 184 -1.18 32.09 10.71
CA TYR A 184 0.16 31.94 10.12
C TYR A 184 0.16 31.09 8.84
N CYS A 185 1.32 30.98 8.20
CA CYS A 185 1.54 30.04 7.10
C CYS A 185 2.16 28.74 7.62
N ALA A 186 2.05 27.69 6.84
CA ALA A 186 2.91 26.53 7.01
C ALA A 186 4.31 26.83 6.43
N THR A 187 5.31 26.03 6.79
CA THR A 187 6.71 26.28 6.41
C THR A 187 7.37 25.01 5.89
N HIS A 188 8.51 25.20 5.25
CA HIS A 188 9.43 24.14 4.83
C HIS A 188 10.86 24.47 5.25
N LEU A 189 11.81 23.57 5.03
CA LEU A 189 13.21 23.76 5.36
C LEU A 189 14.03 24.14 4.12
N ASP A 190 15.04 25.00 4.28
CA ASP A 190 15.98 25.34 3.23
C ASP A 190 17.42 25.38 3.76
N ASN A 191 18.33 24.66 3.11
CA ASN A 191 19.75 24.66 3.45
C ASN A 191 20.65 25.18 2.29
N SER A 192 20.08 25.91 1.33
CA SER A 192 20.78 26.43 0.16
C SER A 192 21.96 27.35 0.53
N SER A 193 21.87 28.06 1.66
CA SER A 193 22.90 28.96 2.13
C SER A 193 24.03 28.29 2.91
N SER A 194 23.75 27.12 3.51
CA SER A 194 24.72 26.35 4.31
C SER A 194 24.27 24.90 4.44
N VAL A 195 25.07 23.96 3.98
CA VAL A 195 24.73 22.53 3.86
C VAL A 195 24.24 21.86 5.14
N ASN A 196 24.63 22.36 6.31
CA ASN A 196 24.23 21.80 7.61
C ASN A 196 23.30 22.69 8.43
N SER A 197 22.80 23.77 7.85
CA SER A 197 21.88 24.71 8.49
C SER A 197 20.56 24.76 7.74
N TYR A 198 19.54 24.13 8.28
CA TYR A 198 18.19 24.03 7.72
C TYR A 198 17.32 25.15 8.28
N LYS A 199 17.12 26.18 7.46
CA LYS A 199 16.35 27.37 7.80
C LYS A 199 14.86 27.11 7.60
N VAL A 200 14.04 27.53 8.55
CA VAL A 200 12.58 27.59 8.41
C VAL A 200 12.25 28.67 7.38
N THR A 201 11.57 28.28 6.32
CA THR A 201 11.30 29.12 5.14
C THR A 201 9.81 29.19 4.88
N TYR A 202 9.33 30.38 4.53
CA TYR A 202 7.94 30.63 4.16
C TYR A 202 7.61 30.07 2.79
N PRO A 203 6.32 29.92 2.46
CA PRO A 203 5.87 29.51 1.13
C PRO A 203 6.46 30.36 0.01
N TYR A 204 6.59 29.78 -1.16
CA TYR A 204 7.04 30.49 -2.35
C TYR A 204 5.89 31.28 -3.00
N ALA A 205 6.27 32.34 -3.74
CA ALA A 205 5.28 33.18 -4.43
C ALA A 205 4.43 32.37 -5.45
N TRP A 206 5.04 31.37 -6.12
CA TRP A 206 4.39 30.55 -7.15
C TRP A 206 3.37 29.55 -6.60
N GLU A 207 3.45 29.20 -5.31
CA GLU A 207 2.49 28.28 -4.72
C GLU A 207 1.04 28.76 -4.87
N GLY A 208 0.11 27.79 -4.99
CA GLY A 208 -1.28 28.12 -5.20
C GLY A 208 -1.52 28.96 -6.46
N ASN A 209 -0.79 28.66 -7.53
CA ASN A 209 -0.88 29.40 -8.79
C ASN A 209 -0.73 30.94 -8.61
N ASN A 210 0.24 31.35 -7.80
CA ASN A 210 0.53 32.75 -7.41
C ASN A 210 -0.59 33.46 -6.62
N GLN A 211 -1.56 32.72 -6.07
CA GLN A 211 -2.60 33.32 -5.23
C GLN A 211 -2.14 33.46 -3.78
N GLY A 212 -2.64 34.48 -3.08
CA GLY A 212 -2.35 34.75 -1.68
C GLY A 212 -0.95 35.31 -1.42
N ASP A 213 -0.81 36.01 -0.28
CA ASP A 213 0.45 36.59 0.18
C ASP A 213 1.38 35.52 0.76
N VAL A 214 2.68 35.62 0.47
CA VAL A 214 3.73 34.75 1.05
C VAL A 214 4.02 35.08 2.52
N ASN A 215 3.79 36.32 2.92
CA ASN A 215 4.03 36.82 4.25
C ASN A 215 2.74 36.82 5.08
N PRO A 216 2.65 36.02 6.15
CA PRO A 216 1.47 36.01 7.00
C PRO A 216 1.23 37.38 7.68
N THR A 217 -0.01 37.63 8.03
CA THR A 217 -0.45 38.84 8.76
C THR A 217 -1.30 38.47 9.98
N TRP A 218 -1.26 39.30 11.03
CA TRP A 218 -2.07 39.14 12.22
C TRP A 218 -2.55 40.45 12.80
N ASP A 219 -3.81 40.55 13.16
CA ASP A 219 -4.42 41.73 13.76
C ASP A 219 -5.21 41.46 15.07
N GLY A 220 -4.86 40.36 15.75
CA GLY A 220 -5.44 40.02 17.06
C GLY A 220 -4.63 40.54 18.25
N GLU A 221 -5.09 40.23 19.45
CA GLU A 221 -4.47 40.74 20.72
C GLU A 221 -3.13 40.09 21.03
N LYS A 222 -3.09 38.78 20.99
CA LYS A 222 -1.90 37.96 21.25
C LYS A 222 -1.66 37.06 20.02
N TRP A 223 -0.40 36.90 19.64
CA TRP A 223 -0.05 35.98 18.57
C TRP A 223 0.89 34.88 19.06
N THR A 224 0.68 33.67 18.54
CA THR A 224 1.57 32.53 18.74
C THR A 224 1.94 31.92 17.41
N SER A 225 3.21 31.59 17.22
CA SER A 225 3.63 30.79 16.08
C SER A 225 3.14 29.34 16.17
N PRO A 226 3.13 28.57 15.07
CA PRO A 226 3.14 27.12 15.16
C PRO A 226 4.27 26.61 16.05
N TRP A 227 4.09 25.42 16.62
CA TRP A 227 5.17 24.74 17.33
C TRP A 227 6.22 24.22 16.36
N ARG A 228 7.48 24.42 16.69
CA ARG A 228 8.64 23.85 16.03
C ARG A 228 9.09 22.63 16.81
N LEU A 229 9.12 21.44 16.18
CA LEU A 229 9.28 20.16 16.85
C LEU A 229 10.56 19.45 16.45
N ALA A 230 11.19 18.80 17.42
CA ALA A 230 12.20 17.79 17.23
C ALA A 230 11.84 16.57 18.07
N ILE A 231 11.33 15.50 17.44
CA ILE A 231 11.13 14.19 18.08
C ILE A 231 12.49 13.51 18.13
N ILE A 232 12.91 13.04 19.32
CA ILE A 232 14.29 12.58 19.55
C ILE A 232 14.30 11.32 20.39
N GLY A 233 14.99 10.29 19.93
CA GLY A 233 15.18 9.06 20.65
C GLY A 233 15.71 7.93 19.78
N ASP A 234 15.45 6.70 20.16
CA ASP A 234 15.60 5.56 19.27
C ASP A 234 14.43 5.49 18.27
N LEU A 235 14.43 4.49 17.40
CA LEU A 235 13.34 4.35 16.40
C LEU A 235 11.99 4.08 17.04
N LYS A 236 11.97 3.47 18.22
CA LYS A 236 10.74 3.27 19.00
C LYS A 236 10.17 4.62 19.46
N ASP A 237 11.01 5.48 20.07
CA ASP A 237 10.59 6.80 20.51
C ASP A 237 10.04 7.62 19.32
N VAL A 238 10.62 7.48 18.11
CA VAL A 238 10.16 8.19 16.91
C VAL A 238 8.83 7.64 16.42
N VAL A 239 8.70 6.32 16.24
CA VAL A 239 7.50 5.68 15.64
C VAL A 239 6.29 5.78 16.56
N GLU A 240 6.49 5.61 17.86
CA GLU A 240 5.42 5.63 18.86
C GLU A 240 5.03 7.06 19.30
N SER A 241 5.82 8.09 18.97
CA SER A 241 5.59 9.49 19.39
C SER A 241 4.20 10.02 19.01
N THR A 242 3.57 10.70 19.94
CA THR A 242 2.34 11.50 19.77
C THR A 242 2.61 13.00 19.81
N LEU A 243 3.88 13.41 19.87
CA LEU A 243 4.32 14.79 20.13
C LEU A 243 3.67 15.83 19.20
N VAL A 244 3.41 15.47 17.95
CA VAL A 244 2.76 16.37 16.98
C VAL A 244 1.34 16.73 17.40
N GLU A 245 0.61 15.78 17.97
CA GLU A 245 -0.74 16.00 18.52
C GLU A 245 -0.69 16.61 19.91
N ASP A 246 0.27 16.22 20.76
CA ASP A 246 0.41 16.67 22.16
C ASP A 246 0.51 18.19 22.30
N VAL A 247 1.05 18.88 21.31
CA VAL A 247 1.22 20.35 21.32
C VAL A 247 0.08 21.10 20.63
N CYS A 248 -0.89 20.39 20.04
CA CYS A 248 -2.01 21.00 19.33
C CYS A 248 -3.13 21.39 20.30
N ASP A 249 -3.93 22.36 19.85
CA ASP A 249 -5.11 22.79 20.58
C ASP A 249 -6.14 21.65 20.68
N ALA A 250 -6.77 21.53 21.84
CA ALA A 250 -7.83 20.55 22.03
C ALA A 250 -9.04 20.88 21.16
N THR A 251 -9.79 19.84 20.77
CA THR A 251 -11.06 20.03 20.06
C THR A 251 -12.06 20.81 20.92
N THR A 252 -12.83 21.66 20.27
CA THR A 252 -13.98 22.35 20.87
C THR A 252 -15.30 21.61 20.63
N MET A 253 -15.27 20.50 19.89
CA MET A 253 -16.45 19.70 19.59
C MET A 253 -16.92 18.98 20.85
N THR A 254 -18.20 19.07 21.15
CA THR A 254 -18.82 18.41 22.31
C THR A 254 -19.45 17.06 21.97
N ASP A 255 -19.77 16.82 20.71
CA ASP A 255 -20.24 15.53 20.18
C ASP A 255 -19.28 15.03 19.10
N THR A 256 -18.61 13.94 19.37
CA THR A 256 -17.68 13.27 18.46
C THR A 256 -18.04 11.80 18.22
N ASP A 257 -19.17 11.31 18.74
CA ASP A 257 -19.57 9.89 18.63
C ASP A 257 -19.94 9.47 17.21
N TRP A 258 -20.33 10.41 16.37
CA TRP A 258 -20.61 10.20 14.95
C TRP A 258 -19.34 9.98 14.11
N ILE A 259 -18.15 10.32 14.65
CA ILE A 259 -16.87 10.12 13.96
C ILE A 259 -16.47 8.66 14.11
N GLN A 260 -16.51 7.94 13.01
CA GLN A 260 -16.23 6.51 12.98
C GLN A 260 -15.09 6.24 12.00
N PRO A 261 -13.93 5.76 12.48
CA PRO A 261 -12.87 5.28 11.61
C PRO A 261 -13.31 4.01 10.87
N GLY A 262 -12.72 3.75 9.70
CA GLY A 262 -13.10 2.57 8.94
C GLY A 262 -12.35 2.37 7.63
N ARG A 263 -12.74 1.32 6.92
CA ARG A 263 -12.16 0.89 5.65
C ARG A 263 -13.09 1.27 4.50
N ALA A 264 -12.51 1.72 3.42
CA ALA A 264 -13.26 2.15 2.24
C ALA A 264 -12.84 1.37 0.99
N SER A 265 -13.78 0.88 0.22
CA SER A 265 -13.49 0.47 -1.14
C SER A 265 -13.30 1.70 -2.02
N TRP A 266 -12.27 1.69 -2.87
CA TRP A 266 -11.86 2.86 -3.66
C TRP A 266 -11.68 2.52 -5.14
N ILE A 267 -12.38 3.22 -6.01
CA ILE A 267 -12.54 2.86 -7.42
C ILE A 267 -11.35 3.28 -8.29
N TYR A 268 -10.73 4.42 -8.00
CA TYR A 268 -9.80 5.14 -8.88
C TYR A 268 -8.59 4.31 -9.33
N TRP A 269 -7.88 3.67 -8.40
CA TRP A 269 -6.62 2.99 -8.68
C TRP A 269 -6.74 1.90 -9.76
N ALA A 270 -7.78 1.08 -9.66
CA ALA A 270 -8.00 -0.06 -10.57
C ALA A 270 -8.70 0.35 -11.88
N TYR A 271 -9.56 1.36 -11.81
CA TYR A 271 -10.37 1.84 -12.92
C TYR A 271 -10.31 3.36 -12.98
N ASN A 272 -9.27 3.90 -13.59
CA ASN A 272 -9.22 5.32 -13.90
C ASN A 272 -10.51 5.72 -14.65
N HIS A 273 -11.23 6.75 -14.18
CA HIS A 273 -12.57 7.14 -14.60
C HIS A 273 -13.71 6.14 -14.27
N GLY A 274 -13.48 5.15 -13.42
CA GLY A 274 -14.49 4.12 -13.09
C GLY A 274 -15.73 4.68 -12.40
N THR A 275 -15.63 5.81 -11.72
CA THR A 275 -16.77 6.47 -11.05
C THR A 275 -17.81 7.02 -12.02
N LYS A 276 -17.49 7.22 -13.29
CA LYS A 276 -18.48 7.50 -14.35
C LYS A 276 -19.42 6.34 -14.65
N ASP A 277 -19.07 5.14 -14.25
CA ASP A 277 -19.83 3.93 -14.52
C ASP A 277 -20.60 3.47 -13.28
N TYR A 278 -21.91 3.63 -13.31
CA TYR A 278 -22.80 3.21 -12.22
C TYR A 278 -22.64 1.72 -11.85
N LYS A 279 -22.40 0.84 -12.84
CA LYS A 279 -22.27 -0.60 -12.57
C LYS A 279 -20.96 -0.90 -11.84
N ILE A 280 -19.88 -0.22 -12.19
CA ILE A 280 -18.60 -0.33 -11.47
C ILE A 280 -18.80 0.18 -10.03
N CYS A 281 -19.47 1.32 -9.84
CA CYS A 281 -19.78 1.83 -8.51
C CYS A 281 -20.55 0.81 -7.66
N CYS A 282 -21.56 0.16 -8.24
CA CYS A 282 -22.30 -0.91 -7.55
C CYS A 282 -21.41 -2.12 -7.18
N GLN A 283 -20.45 -2.51 -8.04
CA GLN A 283 -19.52 -3.60 -7.74
C GLN A 283 -18.64 -3.28 -6.52
N TYR A 284 -18.18 -2.03 -6.39
CA TYR A 284 -17.40 -1.59 -5.23
C TYR A 284 -18.23 -1.46 -3.95
N VAL A 285 -19.51 -1.09 -4.06
CA VAL A 285 -20.46 -1.21 -2.94
C VAL A 285 -20.61 -2.68 -2.51
N ASP A 286 -20.81 -3.59 -3.46
CA ASP A 286 -20.94 -5.03 -3.17
C ASP A 286 -19.63 -5.62 -2.59
N LEU A 287 -18.46 -5.12 -3.01
CA LEU A 287 -17.18 -5.46 -2.41
C LEU A 287 -17.14 -5.05 -0.93
N ALA A 288 -17.49 -3.78 -0.62
CA ALA A 288 -17.52 -3.31 0.76
C ALA A 288 -18.47 -4.15 1.63
N VAL A 289 -19.67 -4.49 1.12
CA VAL A 289 -20.62 -5.38 1.79
C VAL A 289 -20.01 -6.75 2.09
N LYS A 290 -19.40 -7.38 1.07
CA LYS A 290 -18.84 -8.72 1.18
C LYS A 290 -17.66 -8.77 2.14
N MET A 291 -16.87 -7.70 2.19
CA MET A 291 -15.70 -7.59 3.06
C MET A 291 -16.04 -6.98 4.43
N GLY A 292 -17.27 -6.56 4.68
CA GLY A 292 -17.68 -5.93 5.93
C GLY A 292 -17.01 -4.57 6.16
N TRP A 293 -16.69 -3.84 5.09
CA TRP A 293 -16.09 -2.51 5.18
C TRP A 293 -17.15 -1.44 5.33
N GLU A 294 -16.80 -0.40 6.06
CA GLU A 294 -17.72 0.65 6.49
C GLU A 294 -18.12 1.59 5.36
N TYR A 295 -17.18 1.83 4.41
CA TYR A 295 -17.29 2.92 3.44
C TYR A 295 -17.07 2.47 2.00
N VAL A 296 -17.59 3.28 1.08
CA VAL A 296 -17.24 3.30 -0.35
C VAL A 296 -16.96 4.74 -0.75
N LEU A 297 -15.88 5.00 -1.47
CA LEU A 297 -15.57 6.32 -2.01
C LEU A 297 -15.98 6.40 -3.48
N PHE A 298 -16.91 7.31 -3.78
CA PHE A 298 -17.18 7.77 -5.14
C PHE A 298 -16.19 8.89 -5.47
N ASP A 299 -15.15 8.54 -6.22
CA ASP A 299 -14.03 9.43 -6.55
C ASP A 299 -14.38 10.38 -7.71
N TRP A 300 -13.40 11.06 -8.29
CA TRP A 300 -13.59 12.10 -9.30
C TRP A 300 -14.52 11.70 -10.45
N GLU A 301 -15.14 12.71 -11.10
CA GLU A 301 -16.09 12.54 -12.21
C GLU A 301 -17.42 11.82 -11.84
N TRP A 302 -17.77 11.75 -10.56
CA TRP A 302 -19.07 11.21 -10.15
C TRP A 302 -20.25 12.04 -10.69
N ASP A 303 -20.00 13.32 -11.01
CA ASP A 303 -20.95 14.24 -11.65
C ASP A 303 -21.25 13.93 -13.13
N ALA A 304 -20.42 13.05 -13.73
CA ALA A 304 -20.60 12.52 -15.09
C ALA A 304 -21.06 11.05 -15.13
N MET A 305 -21.60 10.52 -14.02
CA MET A 305 -22.00 9.11 -13.92
C MET A 305 -23.12 8.74 -14.89
N THR A 306 -22.96 7.60 -15.57
CA THR A 306 -23.87 7.04 -16.57
C THR A 306 -23.93 5.50 -16.47
N ASN A 307 -24.30 4.80 -17.51
CA ASN A 307 -24.33 3.33 -17.63
C ASN A 307 -25.30 2.62 -16.67
N GLY A 308 -26.56 3.12 -16.65
CA GLY A 308 -27.66 2.44 -15.94
C GLY A 308 -28.11 3.12 -14.67
N GLY A 309 -27.47 4.20 -14.27
CA GLY A 309 -27.86 5.04 -13.12
C GLY A 309 -27.06 6.33 -13.09
N LYS A 310 -27.38 7.19 -12.16
CA LYS A 310 -26.67 8.41 -11.82
C LYS A 310 -26.20 8.34 -10.36
N LEU A 311 -25.50 9.37 -9.89
CA LEU A 311 -24.95 9.41 -8.55
C LEU A 311 -25.95 9.07 -7.44
N GLU A 312 -27.14 9.72 -7.47
CA GLU A 312 -28.14 9.49 -6.43
C GLU A 312 -28.63 8.04 -6.40
N ASP A 313 -28.63 7.34 -7.54
CA ASP A 313 -28.96 5.93 -7.63
C ASP A 313 -27.86 5.07 -6.98
N ALA A 314 -26.58 5.41 -7.21
CA ALA A 314 -25.44 4.74 -6.60
C ALA A 314 -25.39 4.95 -5.07
N VAL A 315 -25.63 6.18 -4.61
CA VAL A 315 -25.75 6.52 -3.18
C VAL A 315 -26.91 5.75 -2.53
N ALA A 316 -28.08 5.73 -3.19
CA ALA A 316 -29.24 4.97 -2.71
C ALA A 316 -28.94 3.46 -2.67
N TYR A 317 -28.16 2.94 -3.63
CA TYR A 317 -27.70 1.55 -3.63
C TYR A 317 -26.81 1.25 -2.43
N ALA A 318 -25.79 2.07 -2.17
CA ALA A 318 -24.90 1.93 -1.03
C ALA A 318 -25.66 1.94 0.30
N LYS A 319 -26.58 2.90 0.47
CA LYS A 319 -27.43 3.00 1.68
C LYS A 319 -28.28 1.76 1.90
N ARG A 320 -28.95 1.24 0.85
CA ARG A 320 -29.77 0.01 0.95
C ARG A 320 -28.92 -1.20 1.35
N LYS A 321 -27.64 -1.20 0.98
CA LYS A 321 -26.67 -2.26 1.32
C LYS A 321 -26.01 -2.06 2.68
N GLY A 322 -26.24 -0.94 3.36
CA GLY A 322 -25.66 -0.62 4.67
C GLY A 322 -24.23 -0.06 4.61
N VAL A 323 -23.73 0.31 3.42
CA VAL A 323 -22.40 0.92 3.22
C VAL A 323 -22.55 2.44 3.22
N LYS A 324 -21.66 3.13 3.93
CA LYS A 324 -21.65 4.60 4.05
C LYS A 324 -20.85 5.21 2.88
N PRO A 325 -21.45 6.05 2.03
CA PRO A 325 -20.76 6.63 0.90
C PRO A 325 -19.96 7.89 1.29
N LEU A 326 -18.76 8.00 0.74
CA LEU A 326 -17.90 9.17 0.74
C LEU A 326 -17.87 9.77 -0.67
N MET A 327 -17.54 11.07 -0.79
CA MET A 327 -17.59 11.80 -2.05
C MET A 327 -16.33 12.64 -2.27
N TRP A 328 -15.77 12.56 -3.48
CA TRP A 328 -14.61 13.33 -3.88
C TRP A 328 -14.97 14.72 -4.43
N TYR A 329 -14.10 15.71 -4.16
CA TYR A 329 -14.17 17.06 -4.71
C TYR A 329 -12.79 17.59 -5.06
N ASN A 330 -12.71 18.40 -6.10
CA ASN A 330 -11.60 19.30 -6.32
C ASN A 330 -11.79 20.54 -5.42
N SER A 331 -10.75 20.96 -4.68
CA SER A 331 -10.80 22.18 -3.86
C SER A 331 -11.16 23.43 -4.68
N GLY A 332 -10.82 23.40 -5.97
CA GLY A 332 -11.25 24.40 -6.94
C GLY A 332 -10.51 25.73 -6.81
N GLY A 333 -11.11 26.79 -7.37
CA GLY A 333 -10.60 28.14 -7.27
C GLY A 333 -9.39 28.46 -8.15
N PRO A 334 -8.88 29.70 -8.01
CA PRO A 334 -7.74 30.13 -8.81
C PRO A 334 -6.39 29.55 -8.33
N HIS A 335 -6.34 28.90 -7.15
CA HIS A 335 -5.11 28.36 -6.56
C HIS A 335 -4.64 27.07 -7.24
N ASN A 336 -5.51 26.37 -7.96
CA ASN A 336 -5.11 25.24 -8.81
C ASN A 336 -5.74 25.36 -10.20
N GLN A 337 -5.12 24.72 -11.20
CA GLN A 337 -5.58 24.70 -12.59
C GLN A 337 -6.04 23.30 -13.04
N ILE A 338 -6.13 22.36 -12.12
CA ILE A 338 -6.49 20.96 -12.41
C ILE A 338 -7.96 20.89 -12.77
N GLY A 339 -8.27 20.35 -13.94
CA GLY A 339 -9.62 20.31 -14.51
C GLY A 339 -10.50 19.17 -14.03
N ALA A 340 -10.05 18.37 -13.05
CA ALA A 340 -10.84 17.26 -12.48
C ALA A 340 -12.13 17.78 -11.83
N THR A 341 -13.27 17.12 -12.11
CA THR A 341 -14.60 17.54 -11.64
C THR A 341 -15.19 16.55 -10.63
N PRO A 342 -16.10 17.03 -9.74
CA PRO A 342 -16.61 18.39 -9.63
C PRO A 342 -15.63 19.38 -9.02
N ARG A 343 -15.71 20.61 -9.47
CA ARG A 343 -14.78 21.67 -9.12
C ARG A 343 -15.55 22.91 -8.62
N ASP A 344 -14.88 23.78 -7.83
CA ASP A 344 -15.36 25.10 -7.36
C ASP A 344 -16.58 25.08 -6.39
N ARG A 345 -17.01 23.89 -5.92
CA ARG A 345 -18.14 23.75 -5.01
C ARG A 345 -17.77 23.99 -3.55
N MET A 346 -16.48 24.00 -3.20
CA MET A 346 -15.99 24.08 -1.81
C MET A 346 -15.40 25.45 -1.42
N LEU A 347 -15.39 26.44 -2.34
CA LEU A 347 -14.60 27.67 -2.21
C LEU A 347 -15.07 28.64 -1.11
N THR A 348 -16.37 28.85 -0.96
CA THR A 348 -16.91 29.80 0.03
C THR A 348 -17.74 29.08 1.07
N HIS A 349 -17.93 29.71 2.22
CA HIS A 349 -18.80 29.21 3.28
C HIS A 349 -20.21 28.86 2.74
N GLU A 350 -20.81 29.77 2.01
CA GLU A 350 -22.17 29.58 1.45
C GLU A 350 -22.23 28.39 0.50
N ASN A 351 -21.23 28.26 -0.38
CA ASN A 351 -21.18 27.15 -1.32
C ASN A 351 -20.99 25.81 -0.58
N ARG A 352 -20.06 25.76 0.38
CA ARG A 352 -19.81 24.55 1.18
C ARG A 352 -21.05 24.12 1.96
N MET A 353 -21.71 25.07 2.64
CA MET A 353 -22.90 24.76 3.42
C MET A 353 -24.06 24.28 2.55
N ALA A 354 -24.24 24.85 1.35
CA ALA A 354 -25.26 24.40 0.40
C ALA A 354 -24.94 22.98 -0.11
N GLU A 355 -23.67 22.73 -0.46
CA GLU A 355 -23.23 21.42 -0.93
C GLU A 355 -23.33 20.37 0.17
N PHE A 356 -22.87 20.65 1.39
CA PHE A 356 -22.99 19.74 2.53
C PHE A 356 -24.43 19.44 2.90
N ALA A 357 -25.33 20.41 2.83
CA ALA A 357 -26.76 20.19 3.04
C ALA A 357 -27.34 19.22 1.99
N TRP A 358 -26.96 19.38 0.72
CA TRP A 358 -27.35 18.46 -0.34
C TRP A 358 -26.77 17.06 -0.11
N LEU A 359 -25.47 16.95 0.18
CA LEU A 359 -24.80 15.67 0.45
C LEU A 359 -25.49 14.91 1.61
N LYS A 360 -25.77 15.59 2.71
CA LYS A 360 -26.51 15.00 3.85
C LYS A 360 -27.88 14.53 3.43
N SER A 361 -28.60 15.32 2.60
CA SER A 361 -29.97 14.97 2.14
C SER A 361 -30.00 13.66 1.35
N ILE A 362 -28.97 13.37 0.55
CA ILE A 362 -28.86 12.12 -0.20
C ILE A 362 -28.22 11.00 0.64
N GLY A 363 -27.48 11.32 1.70
CA GLY A 363 -26.90 10.37 2.67
C GLY A 363 -25.41 10.13 2.57
N ILE A 364 -24.67 11.06 2.01
CA ILE A 364 -23.19 11.10 2.08
C ILE A 364 -22.76 11.44 3.51
N VAL A 365 -21.70 10.79 4.00
CA VAL A 365 -21.21 10.94 5.36
C VAL A 365 -19.84 11.59 5.46
N GLY A 366 -19.14 11.76 4.35
CA GLY A 366 -17.82 12.38 4.34
C GLY A 366 -17.38 12.80 2.94
N VAL A 367 -16.35 13.64 2.89
CA VAL A 367 -15.78 14.18 1.66
C VAL A 367 -14.26 13.97 1.62
N LYS A 368 -13.76 13.63 0.41
CA LYS A 368 -12.35 13.70 0.04
C LYS A 368 -12.18 14.95 -0.83
N ILE A 369 -11.31 15.89 -0.42
CA ILE A 369 -11.09 17.14 -1.13
C ILE A 369 -9.63 17.25 -1.55
N ASP A 370 -9.37 17.55 -2.81
CA ASP A 370 -8.10 17.36 -3.49
C ASP A 370 -7.55 18.67 -4.10
N PHE A 371 -6.20 18.76 -4.26
CA PHE A 371 -5.48 19.81 -5.02
C PHE A 371 -5.42 21.20 -4.37
N PHE A 372 -4.88 21.28 -3.16
CA PHE A 372 -4.74 22.57 -2.43
C PHE A 372 -3.50 23.37 -2.84
N GLU A 373 -2.41 22.72 -3.18
CA GLU A 373 -1.24 23.28 -3.88
C GLU A 373 -0.55 24.50 -3.21
N SER A 374 -0.66 24.69 -1.90
CA SER A 374 -0.02 25.83 -1.22
C SER A 374 0.03 25.68 0.29
N ASP A 375 1.11 26.21 0.89
CA ASP A 375 1.31 26.36 2.33
C ASP A 375 1.06 27.79 2.85
N LYS A 376 0.57 28.69 2.00
CA LYS A 376 0.29 30.10 2.38
C LYS A 376 -0.79 30.19 3.44
N GLN A 377 -0.78 31.30 4.22
CA GLN A 377 -1.75 31.56 5.28
C GLN A 377 -3.20 31.44 4.81
N SER A 378 -3.52 31.95 3.62
CA SER A 378 -4.86 31.85 3.05
C SER A 378 -5.30 30.41 2.82
N MET A 379 -4.37 29.51 2.47
CA MET A 379 -4.67 28.09 2.30
C MET A 379 -4.83 27.39 3.66
N MET A 380 -4.01 27.75 4.67
CA MET A 380 -4.20 27.23 6.02
C MET A 380 -5.56 27.62 6.60
N ALA A 381 -6.02 28.86 6.33
CA ALA A 381 -7.37 29.30 6.68
C ALA A 381 -8.45 28.50 5.93
N TYR A 382 -8.26 28.24 4.63
CA TYR A 382 -9.20 27.49 3.82
C TYR A 382 -9.40 26.04 4.29
N TYR A 383 -8.31 25.35 4.66
CA TYR A 383 -8.42 24.02 5.29
C TYR A 383 -9.28 24.06 6.55
N GLN A 384 -9.03 25.05 7.43
CA GLN A 384 -9.79 25.17 8.68
C GLN A 384 -11.23 25.58 8.47
N ASP A 385 -11.52 26.47 7.52
CA ASP A 385 -12.88 26.84 7.14
C ASP A 385 -13.68 25.60 6.67
N ILE A 386 -13.06 24.72 5.86
CA ILE A 386 -13.68 23.45 5.44
C ILE A 386 -13.95 22.56 6.64
N LEU A 387 -12.99 22.41 7.54
CA LEU A 387 -13.13 21.57 8.73
C LEU A 387 -14.23 22.09 9.68
N GLU A 388 -14.27 23.38 9.93
CA GLU A 388 -15.30 24.00 10.78
C GLU A 388 -16.70 23.85 10.17
N ASP A 389 -16.86 24.10 8.86
CA ASP A 389 -18.12 23.92 8.16
C ASP A 389 -18.56 22.46 8.15
N ALA A 390 -17.65 21.53 7.88
CA ALA A 390 -17.91 20.08 7.88
C ALA A 390 -18.32 19.58 9.28
N ALA A 391 -17.65 20.06 10.34
CA ALA A 391 -18.00 19.73 11.73
C ALA A 391 -19.43 20.15 12.08
N SER A 392 -19.84 21.35 11.61
CA SER A 392 -21.17 21.91 11.90
C SER A 392 -22.32 21.03 11.39
N VAL A 393 -22.06 20.19 10.39
CA VAL A 393 -23.03 19.28 9.76
C VAL A 393 -22.68 17.80 9.97
N GLN A 394 -21.69 17.47 10.80
CA GLN A 394 -21.23 16.11 11.05
C GLN A 394 -20.82 15.40 9.76
N MET A 395 -19.84 15.95 9.04
CA MET A 395 -19.27 15.43 7.81
C MET A 395 -17.79 15.03 8.06
N LEU A 396 -17.40 13.80 7.74
CA LEU A 396 -16.00 13.36 7.77
C LEU A 396 -15.22 14.04 6.64
N VAL A 397 -13.93 14.29 6.87
CA VAL A 397 -13.06 14.96 5.90
C VAL A 397 -11.78 14.14 5.67
N ASN A 398 -11.34 14.06 4.42
CA ASN A 398 -10.04 13.59 3.98
C ASN A 398 -9.46 14.59 2.98
N PHE A 399 -8.20 14.98 3.13
CA PHE A 399 -7.53 15.89 2.20
C PHE A 399 -6.51 15.17 1.35
N HIS A 400 -6.52 15.43 0.04
CA HIS A 400 -5.55 14.98 -0.95
C HIS A 400 -4.89 16.19 -1.66
N GLY A 401 -3.80 15.95 -2.40
CA GLY A 401 -3.01 17.04 -2.98
C GLY A 401 -2.74 18.13 -1.96
N SER A 402 -2.36 17.76 -0.75
CA SER A 402 -2.49 18.58 0.45
C SER A 402 -1.18 18.77 1.20
N THR A 403 -1.17 19.71 2.14
CA THR A 403 -0.10 19.84 3.15
C THR A 403 -0.10 18.64 4.11
N VAL A 404 0.98 18.47 4.90
CA VAL A 404 1.08 17.42 5.94
C VAL A 404 0.14 17.70 7.14
N PRO A 405 -0.23 16.69 7.95
CA PRO A 405 -1.29 16.77 8.97
C PRO A 405 -1.16 17.87 10.02
N ARG A 406 0.04 18.17 10.48
CA ARG A 406 0.36 19.20 11.49
C ARG A 406 -0.40 19.07 12.81
N GLY A 407 -0.88 17.85 13.14
CA GLY A 407 -1.62 17.52 14.36
C GLY A 407 -3.08 17.96 14.36
N TRP A 408 -3.63 18.34 13.22
CA TRP A 408 -5.02 18.84 13.12
C TRP A 408 -6.07 17.80 13.51
N SER A 409 -5.79 16.50 13.43
CA SER A 409 -6.71 15.44 13.86
C SER A 409 -7.10 15.53 15.35
N ARG A 410 -6.26 16.12 16.23
CA ARG A 410 -6.62 16.41 17.61
C ARG A 410 -7.62 17.56 17.74
N THR A 411 -7.41 18.65 17.00
CA THR A 411 -8.29 19.84 17.02
C THR A 411 -9.60 19.58 16.28
N TYR A 412 -9.52 18.84 15.19
CA TYR A 412 -10.61 18.47 14.28
C TYR A 412 -10.69 16.94 14.12
N PRO A 413 -11.25 16.23 15.09
CA PRO A 413 -11.21 14.76 15.12
C PRO A 413 -11.96 14.09 13.96
N HIS A 414 -12.77 14.80 13.18
CA HIS A 414 -13.41 14.36 11.95
C HIS A 414 -12.52 14.51 10.70
N LEU A 415 -11.32 15.06 10.83
CA LEU A 415 -10.27 14.94 9.82
C LEU A 415 -9.65 13.56 9.93
N MET A 416 -10.13 12.64 9.08
CA MET A 416 -9.83 11.22 9.17
C MET A 416 -8.48 10.86 8.59
N SER A 417 -8.06 11.54 7.53
CA SER A 417 -6.78 11.30 6.88
C SER A 417 -6.34 12.47 6.01
N MET A 418 -5.07 12.47 5.64
CA MET A 418 -4.49 13.37 4.64
C MET A 418 -3.51 12.58 3.78
N GLU A 419 -3.44 12.90 2.49
CA GLU A 419 -2.47 12.27 1.59
C GLU A 419 -1.05 12.73 1.93
N ALA A 420 -0.56 13.77 1.30
CA ALA A 420 0.80 14.30 1.46
C ALA A 420 1.87 13.19 1.50
N VAL A 421 1.79 12.24 0.56
CA VAL A 421 2.63 11.04 0.49
C VAL A 421 2.78 10.56 -0.95
N TYR A 422 3.94 10.02 -1.30
CA TYR A 422 4.13 9.29 -2.56
C TYR A 422 3.49 7.90 -2.41
N GLY A 423 2.15 7.85 -2.61
CA GLY A 423 1.29 6.71 -2.31
C GLY A 423 1.18 5.68 -3.42
N ALA A 424 0.33 4.65 -3.22
CA ALA A 424 0.14 3.56 -4.18
C ALA A 424 -0.47 4.03 -5.51
N GLU A 425 -1.19 5.14 -5.55
CA GLU A 425 -1.70 5.67 -6.82
C GLU A 425 -0.60 6.02 -7.82
N GLN A 426 0.64 6.26 -7.36
CA GLN A 426 1.80 6.53 -8.20
C GLN A 426 2.22 5.33 -9.08
N TYR A 427 1.69 4.11 -8.83
CA TYR A 427 1.77 3.02 -9.80
C TYR A 427 0.98 3.29 -11.09
N ASN A 428 0.12 4.31 -11.11
CA ASN A 428 -0.53 4.81 -12.33
C ASN A 428 0.34 5.78 -13.13
N ASN A 429 1.32 6.44 -12.49
CA ASN A 429 2.00 7.60 -13.03
C ASN A 429 3.44 7.33 -13.53
N GLY A 430 3.99 6.14 -13.28
CA GLY A 430 5.32 5.77 -13.78
C GLY A 430 5.99 4.61 -13.07
N ASP A 431 7.15 4.19 -13.58
CA ASP A 431 7.92 3.04 -13.11
C ASP A 431 8.65 3.26 -11.76
N TYR A 432 8.61 4.47 -11.22
CA TYR A 432 9.36 4.77 -9.99
C TYR A 432 8.88 3.94 -8.80
N MET A 433 7.57 3.82 -8.60
CA MET A 433 7.00 2.97 -7.54
C MET A 433 7.31 1.50 -7.76
N THR A 434 7.25 0.99 -8.99
CA THR A 434 7.66 -0.39 -9.32
C THR A 434 9.07 -0.69 -8.81
N SER A 435 10.01 0.27 -8.96
CA SER A 435 11.41 0.08 -8.57
C SER A 435 11.70 0.33 -7.10
N ASN A 436 10.92 1.17 -6.42
CA ASN A 436 11.20 1.71 -5.09
C ASN A 436 10.11 1.47 -4.05
N GLY A 437 8.92 0.97 -4.44
CA GLY A 437 7.75 0.88 -3.56
C GLY A 437 8.02 0.15 -2.24
N ALA A 438 8.64 -1.03 -2.28
CA ALA A 438 8.96 -1.78 -1.07
C ALA A 438 9.87 -1.00 -0.09
N ARG A 439 10.88 -0.28 -0.62
CA ARG A 439 11.75 0.59 0.17
C ARG A 439 10.99 1.78 0.75
N ILE A 440 10.14 2.43 -0.06
CA ILE A 440 9.30 3.56 0.37
C ILE A 440 8.35 3.11 1.46
N ASN A 441 7.71 1.95 1.32
CA ASN A 441 6.83 1.38 2.35
C ASN A 441 7.55 1.16 3.69
N CYS A 442 8.83 0.78 3.66
CA CYS A 442 9.67 0.64 4.86
C CYS A 442 10.26 1.97 5.35
N LEU A 443 9.99 3.09 4.70
CA LEU A 443 10.50 4.41 5.09
C LEU A 443 9.39 5.30 5.68
N LEU A 444 8.20 5.24 5.11
CA LEU A 444 7.06 6.07 5.52
C LEU A 444 6.68 5.95 7.00
N PRO A 445 6.73 4.77 7.65
CA PRO A 445 6.46 4.64 9.09
C PRO A 445 7.45 5.37 10.00
N TYR A 446 8.64 5.71 9.51
CA TYR A 446 9.66 6.48 10.23
C TYR A 446 9.68 7.97 9.87
N THR A 447 8.90 8.36 8.88
CA THR A 447 8.84 9.73 8.35
C THR A 447 7.40 10.23 8.33
N ARG A 448 6.72 10.17 7.19
CA ARG A 448 5.40 10.76 6.96
C ARG A 448 4.32 10.27 7.94
N ASN A 449 4.28 8.98 8.23
CA ASN A 449 3.25 8.42 9.11
C ASN A 449 3.52 8.61 10.61
N VAL A 450 4.72 9.11 10.99
CA VAL A 450 5.00 9.56 12.37
C VAL A 450 4.15 10.76 12.74
N ILE A 451 3.97 11.69 11.81
CA ILE A 451 3.37 13.01 12.06
C ILE A 451 1.85 13.06 11.91
N GLY A 452 1.20 11.92 11.69
CA GLY A 452 -0.25 11.81 11.66
C GLY A 452 -0.77 10.89 10.56
N PRO A 453 -2.11 10.74 10.46
CA PRO A 453 -2.75 9.80 9.55
C PRO A 453 -2.36 10.03 8.09
N MET A 454 -2.23 8.93 7.33
CA MET A 454 -1.68 8.92 5.99
C MET A 454 -2.56 8.12 5.03
N ASP A 455 -3.15 8.78 4.05
CA ASP A 455 -3.93 8.12 3.01
C ASP A 455 -3.03 7.65 1.86
N TYR A 456 -2.28 6.59 2.12
CA TYR A 456 -1.39 5.94 1.16
C TYR A 456 -2.15 5.16 0.08
N THR A 457 -3.42 4.86 0.29
CA THR A 457 -4.26 3.96 -0.52
C THR A 457 -3.67 2.55 -0.67
N PRO A 458 -3.44 1.83 0.45
CA PRO A 458 -2.71 0.57 0.48
C PRO A 458 -3.54 -0.63 0.01
N VAL A 459 -2.92 -1.81 0.05
CA VAL A 459 -3.52 -3.14 -0.11
C VAL A 459 -4.03 -3.39 -1.52
N ALA A 460 -3.08 -3.62 -2.44
CA ALA A 460 -3.39 -3.98 -3.82
C ALA A 460 -2.66 -5.28 -4.23
N PHE A 461 -3.42 -6.28 -4.70
CA PHE A 461 -2.92 -7.60 -5.10
C PHE A 461 -2.85 -7.76 -6.62
N THR A 462 -3.50 -6.88 -7.37
CA THR A 462 -3.40 -6.80 -8.83
C THR A 462 -2.52 -5.63 -9.25
N ASN A 463 -2.18 -5.54 -10.51
CA ASN A 463 -1.44 -4.40 -11.04
C ASN A 463 -2.42 -3.38 -11.63
N SER A 464 -2.11 -2.09 -11.47
CA SER A 464 -2.71 -1.03 -12.25
C SER A 464 -1.96 -0.85 -13.57
N GLN A 465 -1.43 0.34 -13.87
CA GLN A 465 -0.67 0.58 -15.09
C GLN A 465 0.78 0.07 -15.02
N HIS A 466 1.38 0.13 -13.82
CA HIS A 466 2.73 -0.36 -13.55
C HIS A 466 2.72 -1.47 -12.49
N PRO A 467 3.57 -2.50 -12.60
CA PRO A 467 3.52 -3.65 -11.73
C PRO A 467 4.07 -3.38 -10.33
N HIS A 468 3.49 -4.05 -9.34
CA HIS A 468 4.07 -4.20 -8.01
C HIS A 468 5.21 -5.22 -8.04
N THR A 469 6.27 -4.96 -7.27
CA THR A 469 7.33 -5.94 -6.96
C THR A 469 7.23 -6.48 -5.54
N THR A 470 6.34 -5.91 -4.75
CA THR A 470 5.99 -6.36 -3.41
C THR A 470 5.21 -7.67 -3.47
N THR A 471 5.37 -8.50 -2.44
CA THR A 471 4.59 -9.75 -2.33
C THR A 471 3.17 -9.46 -1.83
N PHE A 472 2.27 -10.43 -1.99
CA PHE A 472 0.92 -10.34 -1.43
C PHE A 472 0.92 -10.20 0.11
N ALA A 473 1.85 -10.85 0.80
CA ALA A 473 1.98 -10.71 2.25
C ALA A 473 2.51 -9.32 2.65
N HIS A 474 3.39 -8.70 1.85
CA HIS A 474 3.79 -7.31 2.03
C HIS A 474 2.60 -6.36 1.87
N GLU A 475 1.83 -6.51 0.79
CA GLU A 475 0.65 -5.66 0.54
C GLU A 475 -0.40 -5.80 1.67
N LEU A 476 -0.66 -7.02 2.12
CA LEU A 476 -1.55 -7.25 3.26
C LEU A 476 -1.03 -6.58 4.54
N ALA A 477 0.29 -6.60 4.78
CA ALA A 477 0.92 -6.01 5.95
C ALA A 477 0.80 -4.48 6.00
N LEU A 478 0.57 -3.81 4.87
CA LEU A 478 0.33 -2.36 4.83
C LEU A 478 -0.93 -1.96 5.61
N SER A 479 -1.93 -2.84 5.71
CA SER A 479 -3.15 -2.61 6.49
C SER A 479 -2.90 -2.39 7.98
N VAL A 480 -1.80 -2.91 8.51
CA VAL A 480 -1.35 -2.74 9.91
C VAL A 480 -0.21 -1.74 10.02
N ALA A 481 0.74 -1.77 9.07
CA ALA A 481 1.93 -0.92 9.12
C ALA A 481 1.58 0.57 9.00
N PHE A 482 0.61 0.93 8.16
CA PHE A 482 0.18 2.31 7.96
C PHE A 482 -1.02 2.67 8.83
N GLU A 483 -0.97 3.86 9.42
CA GLU A 483 -2.05 4.42 10.21
C GLU A 483 -2.81 5.45 9.39
N SER A 484 -4.13 5.35 9.39
CA SER A 484 -5.07 6.27 8.76
C SER A 484 -6.47 6.08 9.37
N GLY A 485 -7.18 7.14 9.70
CA GLY A 485 -8.53 7.05 10.25
C GLY A 485 -9.57 6.51 9.25
N ILE A 486 -9.34 6.72 7.95
CA ILE A 486 -10.00 5.98 6.86
C ILE A 486 -8.88 5.43 5.97
N GLN A 487 -8.88 4.11 5.77
CA GLN A 487 -7.99 3.46 4.81
C GLN A 487 -8.78 3.16 3.52
N HIS A 488 -8.38 3.78 2.41
CA HIS A 488 -8.90 3.47 1.07
C HIS A 488 -8.11 2.30 0.48
N TRP A 489 -8.75 1.13 0.36
CA TRP A 489 -8.12 -0.06 -0.19
C TRP A 489 -8.33 -0.13 -1.69
N ALA A 490 -7.20 -0.16 -2.40
CA ALA A 490 -7.13 0.30 -3.79
C ALA A 490 -7.52 -0.72 -4.85
N ASP A 491 -7.54 -2.02 -4.54
CA ASP A 491 -7.59 -3.07 -5.54
C ASP A 491 -8.96 -3.27 -6.18
N ARG A 492 -8.96 -4.08 -7.24
CA ARG A 492 -10.17 -4.57 -7.92
C ARG A 492 -10.91 -5.57 -7.06
N PRO A 493 -12.23 -5.68 -7.18
CA PRO A 493 -12.99 -6.72 -6.49
C PRO A 493 -12.45 -8.14 -6.72
N GLU A 494 -11.99 -8.46 -7.94
CA GLU A 494 -11.45 -9.76 -8.30
C GLU A 494 -10.14 -10.06 -7.54
N GLY A 495 -9.30 -9.06 -7.32
CA GLY A 495 -8.06 -9.20 -6.55
C GLY A 495 -8.34 -9.64 -5.12
N PHE A 496 -9.28 -8.97 -4.45
CA PHE A 496 -9.70 -9.35 -3.10
C PHE A 496 -10.41 -10.72 -3.06
N TYR A 497 -11.29 -11.00 -4.02
CA TYR A 497 -12.06 -12.25 -4.03
C TYR A 497 -11.20 -13.49 -4.26
N ALA A 498 -10.08 -13.34 -4.99
CA ALA A 498 -9.15 -14.43 -5.28
C ALA A 498 -8.29 -14.89 -4.10
N LEU A 499 -8.22 -14.10 -3.04
CA LEU A 499 -7.41 -14.42 -1.86
C LEU A 499 -7.94 -15.60 -1.06
N PRO A 500 -7.09 -16.30 -0.28
CA PRO A 500 -7.54 -17.25 0.73
C PRO A 500 -8.50 -16.61 1.74
N ASP A 501 -9.43 -17.38 2.26
CA ASP A 501 -10.46 -16.86 3.18
C ASP A 501 -9.85 -16.23 4.43
N GLU A 502 -8.77 -16.77 4.96
CA GLU A 502 -8.12 -16.24 6.16
C GLU A 502 -7.47 -14.86 5.91
N ALA A 503 -6.87 -14.64 4.74
CA ALA A 503 -6.41 -13.31 4.36
C ALA A 503 -7.59 -12.32 4.21
N LYS A 504 -8.75 -12.80 3.69
CA LYS A 504 -9.98 -11.99 3.69
C LYS A 504 -10.50 -11.72 5.09
N TRP A 505 -10.44 -12.71 6.00
CA TRP A 505 -10.85 -12.52 7.41
C TRP A 505 -9.99 -11.49 8.12
N HIS A 506 -8.67 -11.49 7.87
CA HIS A 506 -7.80 -10.42 8.35
C HIS A 506 -8.34 -9.05 7.89
N MET A 507 -8.56 -8.85 6.59
CA MET A 507 -9.07 -7.60 6.05
C MET A 507 -10.48 -7.22 6.52
N MET A 508 -11.30 -8.20 6.89
CA MET A 508 -12.63 -7.99 7.47
C MET A 508 -12.59 -7.55 8.94
N GLN A 509 -11.48 -7.81 9.65
CA GLN A 509 -11.37 -7.64 11.10
C GLN A 509 -10.35 -6.58 11.52
N VAL A 510 -9.29 -6.37 10.72
CA VAL A 510 -8.24 -5.41 11.05
C VAL A 510 -8.84 -4.01 11.24
N PRO A 511 -8.64 -3.39 12.42
CA PRO A 511 -9.13 -2.04 12.66
C PRO A 511 -8.21 -1.00 12.02
N VAL A 512 -8.65 0.26 12.01
CA VAL A 512 -7.88 1.39 11.51
C VAL A 512 -7.60 2.45 12.61
N ALA A 513 -8.06 2.18 13.84
CA ALA A 513 -7.81 2.99 15.03
C ALA A 513 -7.29 2.10 16.15
N TRP A 514 -6.30 2.57 16.89
CA TRP A 514 -5.47 1.73 17.73
C TRP A 514 -5.40 2.23 19.18
N ASP A 515 -5.71 1.35 20.14
CA ASP A 515 -5.51 1.65 21.56
C ASP A 515 -4.03 1.82 21.90
N GLU A 516 -3.16 1.11 21.20
CA GLU A 516 -1.73 1.06 21.48
C GLU A 516 -0.94 0.67 20.22
N THR A 517 0.22 1.29 20.04
CA THR A 517 1.19 0.97 18.99
C THR A 517 2.54 0.66 19.65
N ARG A 518 3.19 -0.43 19.24
CA ARG A 518 4.52 -0.87 19.66
C ARG A 518 5.42 -1.10 18.47
N PHE A 519 6.49 -0.35 18.36
CA PHE A 519 7.56 -0.63 17.40
C PHE A 519 8.36 -1.84 17.88
N LEU A 520 8.49 -2.87 17.03
CA LEU A 520 9.20 -4.09 17.39
C LEU A 520 10.59 -4.18 16.77
N ASN A 521 10.75 -3.85 15.49
CA ASN A 521 12.02 -3.97 14.79
C ASN A 521 12.02 -3.18 13.48
N GLY A 522 13.20 -2.83 12.99
CA GLY A 522 13.35 -2.28 11.65
C GLY A 522 14.39 -1.17 11.55
N TYR A 523 14.53 -0.63 10.33
CA TYR A 523 15.41 0.49 10.01
C TYR A 523 14.86 1.22 8.76
N PRO A 524 14.90 2.55 8.70
CA PRO A 524 14.34 3.34 7.61
C PRO A 524 14.77 2.88 6.22
N GLY A 525 13.81 2.55 5.37
CA GLY A 525 14.02 2.08 4.01
C GLY A 525 14.49 0.62 3.86
N LYS A 526 14.69 -0.10 4.96
CA LYS A 526 15.12 -1.51 4.95
C LYS A 526 14.05 -2.46 5.43
N SER A 527 13.47 -2.18 6.57
CA SER A 527 12.39 -3.02 7.13
C SER A 527 11.61 -2.26 8.19
N PHE A 528 10.40 -2.73 8.47
CA PHE A 528 9.55 -2.19 9.52
C PHE A 528 8.70 -3.29 10.13
N VAL A 529 8.62 -3.36 11.46
CA VAL A 529 7.75 -4.28 12.19
C VAL A 529 7.08 -3.54 13.33
N VAL A 530 5.76 -3.61 13.36
CA VAL A 530 4.92 -2.96 14.37
C VAL A 530 3.85 -3.91 14.88
N ALA A 531 3.58 -3.86 16.19
CA ALA A 531 2.40 -4.47 16.80
C ALA A 531 1.42 -3.36 17.22
N ARG A 532 0.14 -3.56 16.93
CA ARG A 532 -0.93 -2.62 17.26
C ARG A 532 -2.08 -3.33 17.94
N ARG A 533 -2.66 -2.72 18.98
CA ARG A 533 -3.75 -3.29 19.76
C ARG A 533 -5.06 -2.55 19.53
N SER A 534 -6.13 -3.32 19.45
CA SER A 534 -7.49 -2.81 19.51
C SER A 534 -8.34 -3.76 20.39
N GLY A 535 -8.85 -3.26 21.49
CA GLY A 535 -9.46 -4.08 22.52
C GLY A 535 -8.44 -5.06 23.11
N ASP A 536 -8.77 -6.34 23.08
CA ASP A 536 -7.87 -7.43 23.53
C ASP A 536 -7.08 -8.08 22.38
N ASN A 537 -7.32 -7.66 21.13
CA ASN A 537 -6.66 -8.21 19.95
C ASN A 537 -5.40 -7.40 19.61
N TRP A 538 -4.36 -8.09 19.17
CA TRP A 538 -3.16 -7.51 18.61
C TRP A 538 -3.02 -7.89 17.13
N TYR A 539 -2.45 -6.98 16.38
CA TYR A 539 -2.15 -7.12 14.95
C TYR A 539 -0.70 -6.75 14.72
N VAL A 540 0.05 -7.60 14.03
CA VAL A 540 1.44 -7.33 13.67
C VAL A 540 1.53 -7.13 12.17
N GLY A 541 2.18 -6.05 11.73
CA GLY A 541 2.53 -5.81 10.34
C GLY A 541 4.04 -5.76 10.19
N ALA A 542 4.60 -6.52 9.24
CA ALA A 542 6.03 -6.58 8.97
C ALA A 542 6.32 -6.43 7.49
N LEU A 543 7.27 -5.57 7.17
CA LEU A 543 7.67 -5.21 5.82
C LEU A 543 9.17 -5.43 5.62
N ASN A 544 9.55 -6.03 4.51
CA ASN A 544 10.92 -6.12 4.00
C ASN A 544 11.06 -5.22 2.77
N GLY A 545 11.86 -4.17 2.85
CA GLY A 545 12.15 -3.27 1.73
C GLY A 545 13.36 -3.66 0.90
N GLU A 546 14.09 -4.72 1.31
CA GLU A 546 15.32 -5.18 0.69
C GLU A 546 15.03 -6.23 -0.39
N LYS A 547 15.93 -6.34 -1.37
CA LYS A 547 15.82 -7.30 -2.48
C LYS A 547 16.28 -8.71 -2.12
N GLU A 548 16.68 -8.92 -0.88
CA GLU A 548 17.08 -10.21 -0.30
C GLU A 548 16.00 -10.72 0.65
N LYS A 549 15.96 -12.03 0.87
CA LYS A 549 15.15 -12.63 1.93
C LYS A 549 15.62 -12.14 3.29
N LYS A 550 14.68 -11.92 4.20
CA LYS A 550 14.98 -11.44 5.54
C LYS A 550 14.27 -12.26 6.60
N THR A 551 15.00 -12.70 7.63
CA THR A 551 14.42 -13.37 8.80
C THR A 551 14.19 -12.38 9.92
N PHE A 552 12.97 -12.36 10.43
CA PHE A 552 12.54 -11.57 11.58
C PHE A 552 12.36 -12.51 12.78
N ASN A 553 12.98 -12.16 13.91
CA ASN A 553 12.82 -12.85 15.19
C ASN A 553 11.99 -11.94 16.10
N LEU A 554 10.79 -12.36 16.47
CA LEU A 554 9.84 -11.56 17.22
C LEU A 554 9.54 -12.21 18.55
N GLY A 555 9.67 -11.46 19.66
CA GLY A 555 9.13 -11.79 20.96
C GLY A 555 7.73 -11.21 21.12
N PHE A 556 6.96 -11.75 22.04
CA PHE A 556 5.58 -11.34 22.31
C PHE A 556 5.41 -10.74 23.71
N ASP A 557 6.46 -10.16 24.28
CA ASP A 557 6.50 -9.51 25.59
C ASP A 557 5.53 -8.32 25.77
N PHE A 558 4.96 -7.85 24.67
CA PHE A 558 3.89 -6.86 24.66
C PHE A 558 2.50 -7.44 25.01
N LEU A 559 2.34 -8.77 25.00
CA LEU A 559 1.09 -9.43 25.38
C LEU A 559 0.91 -9.41 26.90
N LYS A 560 -0.35 -9.35 27.34
CA LYS A 560 -0.70 -9.58 28.73
C LYS A 560 -0.52 -11.05 29.12
N GLU A 561 -0.57 -11.33 30.43
CA GLU A 561 -0.61 -12.69 30.94
C GLU A 561 -1.77 -13.48 30.33
N GLY A 562 -1.51 -14.72 29.93
CA GLY A 562 -2.47 -15.61 29.28
C GLY A 562 -1.95 -16.16 27.96
N HIS A 563 -2.81 -16.85 27.25
CA HIS A 563 -2.51 -17.43 25.95
C HIS A 563 -3.39 -16.87 24.84
N TYR A 564 -2.84 -16.87 23.66
CA TYR A 564 -3.45 -16.30 22.47
C TYR A 564 -3.33 -17.24 21.28
N MET A 565 -4.33 -17.22 20.42
CA MET A 565 -4.24 -17.81 19.08
C MET A 565 -3.64 -16.80 18.12
N LEU A 566 -2.54 -17.16 17.49
CA LEU A 566 -1.86 -16.39 16.46
C LEU A 566 -2.12 -17.02 15.10
N THR A 567 -2.64 -16.26 14.16
CA THR A 567 -2.67 -16.60 12.72
C THR A 567 -1.66 -15.72 12.00
N CYS A 568 -0.68 -16.33 11.34
CA CYS A 568 0.36 -15.65 10.58
C CYS A 568 0.11 -15.80 9.08
N HIS A 569 0.03 -14.68 8.36
CA HIS A 569 -0.08 -14.60 6.90
C HIS A 569 1.27 -14.16 6.35
N ALA A 570 2.16 -15.08 6.09
CA ALA A 570 3.52 -14.82 5.57
C ALA A 570 3.60 -15.07 4.06
N ASP A 571 4.74 -14.70 3.47
CA ASP A 571 5.07 -15.03 2.08
C ASP A 571 5.03 -16.53 1.85
N GLY A 572 4.38 -16.96 0.78
CA GLY A 572 4.27 -18.35 0.39
C GLY A 572 5.46 -18.84 -0.45
N ALA A 573 5.17 -19.73 -1.39
CA ALA A 573 6.20 -20.28 -2.28
C ALA A 573 6.73 -19.23 -3.28
N ASP A 574 5.91 -18.25 -3.61
CA ASP A 574 6.22 -17.15 -4.51
C ASP A 574 5.59 -15.84 -4.01
N GLU A 575 5.83 -14.75 -4.74
CA GLU A 575 5.38 -13.40 -4.38
C GLU A 575 3.85 -13.22 -4.34
N LYS A 576 3.08 -14.14 -4.90
CA LYS A 576 1.61 -14.04 -5.04
C LYS A 576 0.85 -15.09 -4.24
N THR A 577 1.54 -15.80 -3.36
CA THR A 577 0.94 -16.82 -2.51
C THR A 577 1.22 -16.55 -1.03
N PHE A 578 0.34 -17.04 -0.17
CA PHE A 578 0.49 -16.99 1.29
C PHE A 578 0.90 -18.34 1.86
N ALA A 579 1.78 -18.30 2.87
CA ALA A 579 1.95 -19.36 3.84
C ALA A 579 1.19 -18.93 5.11
N ILE A 580 0.07 -19.62 5.40
CA ILE A 580 -0.76 -19.34 6.57
C ILE A 580 -0.48 -20.38 7.62
N THR A 581 -0.10 -19.95 8.83
CA THR A 581 0.23 -20.84 9.96
C THR A 581 -0.43 -20.35 11.24
N HIS A 582 -0.72 -21.30 12.14
CA HIS A 582 -1.39 -21.04 13.39
C HIS A 582 -0.53 -21.46 14.58
N HIS A 583 -0.50 -20.65 15.64
CA HIS A 583 0.32 -20.87 16.81
C HIS A 583 -0.43 -20.53 18.10
N TRP A 584 -0.21 -21.34 19.12
CA TRP A 584 -0.64 -21.07 20.49
C TRP A 584 0.51 -20.42 21.24
N ILE A 585 0.38 -19.14 21.60
CA ILE A 585 1.47 -18.35 22.14
C ILE A 585 1.10 -17.64 23.44
N SER A 586 2.13 -17.27 24.19
CA SER A 586 2.09 -16.42 25.36
C SER A 586 3.13 -15.29 25.27
N ALA A 587 3.19 -14.41 26.25
CA ALA A 587 4.18 -13.31 26.32
C ALA A 587 5.64 -13.78 26.40
N GLN A 588 5.91 -15.06 26.75
CA GLN A 588 7.24 -15.65 26.87
C GLN A 588 7.74 -16.29 25.58
N ASP A 589 6.85 -16.41 24.58
CA ASP A 589 7.20 -17.09 23.33
C ASP A 589 7.86 -16.15 22.33
N SER A 590 8.47 -16.73 21.33
CA SER A 590 9.05 -16.02 20.17
C SER A 590 8.85 -16.82 18.90
N LEU A 591 8.79 -16.13 17.76
CA LEU A 591 8.62 -16.75 16.46
C LEU A 591 9.62 -16.17 15.46
N SER A 592 10.20 -17.05 14.63
CA SER A 592 11.09 -16.66 13.53
C SER A 592 10.38 -16.82 12.20
N ILE A 593 10.27 -15.75 11.42
CA ILE A 593 9.61 -15.75 10.12
C ILE A 593 10.57 -15.21 9.07
N THR A 594 10.66 -15.89 7.95
CA THR A 594 11.48 -15.45 6.82
C THR A 594 10.58 -14.92 5.70
N SER A 595 10.71 -13.64 5.40
CA SER A 595 10.07 -13.03 4.24
C SER A 595 10.89 -13.22 2.97
N LEU A 596 10.22 -13.23 1.83
CA LEU A 596 10.87 -13.14 0.53
C LEU A 596 11.53 -11.78 0.31
N SER A 597 12.24 -11.61 -0.79
CA SER A 597 12.66 -10.32 -1.32
C SER A 597 11.44 -9.41 -1.45
N GLN A 598 11.51 -8.18 -0.89
CA GLN A 598 10.42 -7.21 -0.92
C GLN A 598 9.09 -7.76 -0.37
N GLY A 599 9.19 -8.75 0.52
CA GLY A 599 8.08 -9.46 1.13
C GLY A 599 7.64 -8.90 2.47
N GLY A 600 6.82 -9.67 3.18
CA GLY A 600 6.32 -9.29 4.48
C GLY A 600 5.47 -10.38 5.14
N PHE A 601 4.79 -10.00 6.22
CA PHE A 601 3.78 -10.82 6.86
C PHE A 601 2.87 -9.98 7.76
N THR A 602 1.66 -10.52 8.03
CA THR A 602 0.80 -10.03 9.11
C THR A 602 0.54 -11.13 10.13
N MET A 603 0.21 -10.73 11.35
CA MET A 603 -0.30 -11.64 12.38
C MET A 603 -1.57 -11.08 12.99
N ASP A 604 -2.56 -11.94 13.16
CA ASP A 604 -3.72 -11.72 14.01
C ASP A 604 -3.51 -12.49 15.30
N ILE A 605 -3.45 -11.81 16.44
CA ILE A 605 -3.22 -12.41 17.77
C ILE A 605 -4.43 -12.10 18.63
N VAL A 606 -5.23 -13.11 18.89
CA VAL A 606 -6.53 -12.96 19.56
C VAL A 606 -6.63 -13.89 20.76
N PRO A 607 -7.33 -13.51 21.84
CA PRO A 607 -7.66 -14.45 22.91
C PRO A 607 -8.40 -15.66 22.32
N PHE A 608 -8.02 -16.84 22.77
CA PHE A 608 -8.71 -18.06 22.33
C PHE A 608 -10.09 -18.16 22.98
N THR A 609 -11.12 -18.44 22.19
CA THR A 609 -12.50 -18.54 22.67
C THR A 609 -13.25 -19.69 22.00
N ALA A 610 -14.28 -20.19 22.65
CA ALA A 610 -15.19 -21.20 22.06
C ALA A 610 -15.83 -20.67 20.74
N SER A 611 -16.08 -19.34 20.66
CA SER A 611 -16.60 -18.72 19.44
C SER A 611 -15.62 -18.78 18.28
N LEU A 612 -14.32 -18.62 18.55
CA LEU A 612 -13.26 -18.74 17.54
C LEU A 612 -13.21 -20.17 16.99
N MET A 613 -13.26 -21.18 17.87
CA MET A 613 -13.33 -22.58 17.47
C MET A 613 -14.57 -22.87 16.62
N GLN A 614 -15.73 -22.38 17.03
CA GLN A 614 -16.98 -22.62 16.29
C GLN A 614 -16.93 -21.98 14.89
N LYS A 615 -16.42 -20.75 14.77
CA LYS A 615 -16.23 -20.08 13.48
C LYS A 615 -15.35 -20.89 12.53
N MET A 616 -14.27 -21.50 13.04
CA MET A 616 -13.39 -22.35 12.23
C MET A 616 -14.09 -23.64 11.80
N LYS A 617 -14.87 -24.28 12.70
CA LYS A 617 -15.66 -25.47 12.37
C LYS A 617 -16.67 -25.17 11.25
N ASP A 618 -17.42 -24.08 11.36
CA ASP A 618 -18.43 -23.67 10.36
C ASP A 618 -17.79 -23.40 8.99
N ALA A 619 -16.61 -22.75 8.97
CA ALA A 619 -15.86 -22.49 7.76
C ALA A 619 -15.36 -23.81 7.13
N ALA A 620 -14.83 -24.73 7.92
CA ALA A 620 -14.37 -26.04 7.47
C ALA A 620 -15.52 -26.89 6.89
N GLU A 621 -16.68 -26.91 7.55
CA GLU A 621 -17.87 -27.59 7.04
C GLU A 621 -18.30 -27.04 5.67
N THR A 622 -18.29 -25.71 5.55
CA THR A 622 -18.67 -25.04 4.30
C THR A 622 -17.70 -25.38 3.17
N LEU A 623 -16.38 -25.32 3.44
CA LEU A 623 -15.36 -25.69 2.46
C LEU A 623 -15.41 -27.18 2.09
N LEU A 624 -15.59 -28.06 3.07
CA LEU A 624 -15.72 -29.51 2.84
C LEU A 624 -16.91 -29.86 1.96
N LYS A 625 -18.06 -29.24 2.20
CA LYS A 625 -19.24 -29.43 1.34
C LYS A 625 -18.94 -29.09 -0.12
N LYS A 626 -18.27 -27.98 -0.36
CA LYS A 626 -17.83 -27.56 -1.71
C LYS A 626 -16.78 -28.50 -2.29
N ALA A 627 -15.78 -28.87 -1.48
CA ALA A 627 -14.65 -29.68 -1.92
C ALA A 627 -15.07 -31.13 -2.24
N LYS A 628 -15.90 -31.75 -1.38
CA LYS A 628 -16.45 -33.10 -1.62
C LYS A 628 -17.31 -33.17 -2.89
N ALA A 629 -18.03 -32.09 -3.24
CA ALA A 629 -18.84 -32.03 -4.44
C ALA A 629 -18.00 -31.94 -5.75
N ASN A 630 -16.73 -31.56 -5.66
CA ASN A 630 -15.81 -31.42 -6.79
C ASN A 630 -14.44 -32.07 -6.49
N MET A 631 -14.43 -33.21 -5.83
CA MET A 631 -13.22 -33.97 -5.48
C MET A 631 -12.83 -34.94 -6.59
N GLY A 632 -11.56 -35.02 -6.91
CA GLY A 632 -11.03 -35.95 -7.91
C GLY A 632 -9.59 -35.67 -8.29
N ALA A 633 -9.12 -36.34 -9.34
CA ALA A 633 -7.76 -36.21 -9.86
C ALA A 633 -7.64 -35.24 -11.06
N GLU A 634 -8.77 -34.83 -11.63
CA GLU A 634 -8.80 -33.96 -12.80
C GLU A 634 -8.47 -32.50 -12.43
N ALA A 635 -8.08 -31.72 -13.42
CA ALA A 635 -7.83 -30.29 -13.25
C ALA A 635 -9.04 -29.57 -12.66
N ASP A 636 -8.78 -28.58 -11.84
CA ASP A 636 -9.78 -27.78 -11.12
C ASP A 636 -10.62 -28.55 -10.08
N GLN A 637 -10.33 -29.83 -9.84
CA GLN A 637 -10.91 -30.63 -8.76
C GLN A 637 -10.06 -30.58 -7.49
N TYR A 638 -10.70 -30.75 -6.35
CA TYR A 638 -10.00 -30.81 -5.05
C TYR A 638 -9.30 -32.16 -4.88
N LYS A 639 -8.06 -32.10 -4.38
CA LYS A 639 -7.24 -33.30 -4.09
C LYS A 639 -7.85 -34.10 -2.96
N GLU A 640 -8.17 -35.35 -3.20
CA GLU A 640 -8.81 -36.26 -2.24
C GLU A 640 -8.06 -36.32 -0.89
N LEU A 641 -6.72 -36.41 -0.94
CA LEU A 641 -5.88 -36.45 0.26
C LEU A 641 -6.11 -35.22 1.18
N MET A 642 -6.25 -34.04 0.60
CA MET A 642 -6.40 -32.79 1.36
C MET A 642 -7.84 -32.61 1.86
N VAL A 643 -8.83 -33.03 1.08
CA VAL A 643 -10.23 -33.06 1.51
C VAL A 643 -10.39 -34.00 2.70
N ASN A 644 -9.82 -35.21 2.64
CA ASN A 644 -9.85 -36.16 3.73
C ASN A 644 -9.11 -35.68 4.98
N ALA A 645 -7.99 -34.95 4.81
CA ALA A 645 -7.25 -34.38 5.94
C ALA A 645 -8.09 -33.33 6.70
N LEU A 646 -8.80 -32.46 5.97
CA LEU A 646 -9.69 -31.47 6.58
C LEU A 646 -10.91 -32.15 7.25
N ASP A 647 -11.48 -33.17 6.62
CA ASP A 647 -12.61 -33.92 7.17
C ASP A 647 -12.24 -34.57 8.51
N MET A 648 -11.10 -35.26 8.55
CA MET A 648 -10.58 -35.86 9.77
C MET A 648 -10.30 -34.85 10.88
N ALA A 649 -9.71 -33.71 10.54
CA ALA A 649 -9.44 -32.65 11.52
C ALA A 649 -10.74 -32.05 12.08
N LEU A 650 -11.76 -31.89 11.26
CA LEU A 650 -13.07 -31.43 11.68
C LEU A 650 -13.78 -32.45 12.58
N GLU A 651 -13.73 -33.76 12.23
CA GLU A 651 -14.27 -34.84 13.07
C GLU A 651 -13.60 -34.87 14.46
N GLN A 652 -12.26 -34.73 14.49
CA GLN A 652 -11.52 -34.64 15.75
C GLN A 652 -11.93 -33.45 16.59
N ALA A 653 -12.04 -32.26 15.97
CA ALA A 653 -12.47 -31.05 16.65
C ALA A 653 -13.92 -31.15 17.19
N ASN A 654 -14.82 -31.85 16.49
CA ASN A 654 -16.21 -32.06 16.88
C ASN A 654 -16.38 -33.13 18.01
N ALA A 655 -15.40 -34.03 18.11
CA ALA A 655 -15.41 -35.07 19.16
C ALA A 655 -14.97 -34.54 20.54
N LEU A 656 -14.39 -33.34 20.61
CA LEU A 656 -13.97 -32.75 21.88
C LEU A 656 -15.19 -32.24 22.66
N SER A 657 -15.22 -32.53 23.98
CA SER A 657 -16.20 -31.95 24.89
C SER A 657 -15.76 -30.59 25.40
N ASP A 658 -16.69 -29.77 25.88
CA ASP A 658 -16.41 -28.46 26.48
C ASP A 658 -15.61 -28.54 27.80
N GLU A 659 -15.42 -29.75 28.34
CA GLU A 659 -14.70 -29.99 29.60
C GLU A 659 -13.18 -30.22 29.41
N VAL A 660 -12.68 -30.34 28.18
CA VAL A 660 -11.23 -30.50 27.91
C VAL A 660 -10.48 -29.17 28.13
N GLY A 661 -9.22 -29.30 28.57
CA GLY A 661 -8.39 -28.11 28.81
C GLY A 661 -8.15 -27.26 27.56
N GLU A 662 -7.92 -25.96 27.76
CA GLU A 662 -7.75 -24.97 26.72
C GLU A 662 -6.62 -25.34 25.74
N GLU A 663 -5.51 -25.89 26.23
CA GLU A 663 -4.38 -26.35 25.39
C GLU A 663 -4.81 -27.44 24.41
N THR A 664 -5.68 -28.37 24.82
CA THR A 664 -6.21 -29.42 23.93
C THR A 664 -7.13 -28.82 22.86
N LEU A 665 -7.99 -27.86 23.25
CA LEU A 665 -8.85 -27.15 22.31
C LEU A 665 -8.01 -26.34 21.29
N ALA A 666 -6.98 -25.65 21.74
CA ALA A 666 -6.08 -24.89 20.90
C ALA A 666 -5.32 -25.78 19.90
N ALA A 667 -4.84 -26.95 20.34
CA ALA A 667 -4.19 -27.92 19.45
C ALA A 667 -5.15 -28.44 18.36
N ALA A 668 -6.40 -28.69 18.72
CA ALA A 668 -7.43 -29.12 17.77
C ALA A 668 -7.78 -27.98 16.78
N TYR A 669 -7.87 -26.75 17.26
CA TYR A 669 -8.06 -25.57 16.42
C TYR A 669 -6.93 -25.44 15.39
N ILE A 670 -5.66 -25.51 15.82
CA ILE A 670 -4.49 -25.42 14.94
C ILE A 670 -4.54 -26.51 13.87
N SER A 671 -4.82 -27.75 14.27
CA SER A 671 -4.92 -28.88 13.32
C SER A 671 -6.00 -28.64 12.27
N LEU A 672 -7.17 -28.14 12.69
CA LEU A 672 -8.29 -27.84 11.81
C LEU A 672 -7.98 -26.67 10.88
N ALA A 673 -7.43 -25.58 11.42
CA ALA A 673 -7.09 -24.37 10.67
C ALA A 673 -5.95 -24.63 9.67
N ASP A 674 -4.91 -25.36 10.04
CA ASP A 674 -3.83 -25.74 9.12
C ASP A 674 -4.34 -26.62 7.96
N ALA A 675 -5.23 -27.57 8.23
CA ALA A 675 -5.84 -28.38 7.18
C ALA A 675 -6.77 -27.57 6.27
N TYR A 676 -7.50 -26.63 6.84
CA TYR A 676 -8.34 -25.68 6.11
C TYR A 676 -7.51 -24.81 5.16
N SER A 677 -6.45 -24.17 5.66
CA SER A 677 -5.56 -23.31 4.88
C SER A 677 -4.85 -24.09 3.78
N ALA A 678 -4.38 -25.31 4.08
CA ALA A 678 -3.75 -26.18 3.09
C ALA A 678 -4.71 -26.54 1.94
N LEU A 679 -5.97 -26.84 2.26
CA LEU A 679 -6.98 -27.15 1.23
C LEU A 679 -7.26 -25.94 0.34
N GLN A 680 -7.29 -24.72 0.90
CA GLN A 680 -7.51 -23.50 0.15
C GLN A 680 -6.32 -23.12 -0.75
N THR A 681 -5.11 -23.20 -0.23
CA THR A 681 -3.91 -22.69 -0.93
C THR A 681 -3.30 -23.70 -1.92
N SER A 682 -3.46 -24.99 -1.66
CA SER A 682 -2.83 -26.03 -2.48
C SER A 682 -3.72 -27.26 -2.75
N GLY A 683 -4.98 -27.20 -2.34
CA GLY A 683 -5.92 -28.33 -2.43
C GLY A 683 -6.50 -28.59 -3.81
N ILE A 684 -6.37 -27.69 -4.79
CA ILE A 684 -6.92 -27.86 -6.13
C ILE A 684 -5.86 -28.42 -7.07
N ASN A 685 -6.24 -29.39 -7.90
CA ASN A 685 -5.37 -29.89 -8.95
C ASN A 685 -5.16 -28.81 -10.01
N LYS A 686 -3.89 -28.50 -10.30
CA LYS A 686 -3.55 -27.54 -11.35
C LYS A 686 -3.91 -28.12 -12.72
N ARG A 687 -4.47 -27.29 -13.58
CA ARG A 687 -4.74 -27.64 -14.97
C ARG A 687 -3.40 -27.89 -15.70
N GLU A 688 -3.27 -28.99 -16.42
CA GLU A 688 -2.02 -29.36 -17.09
C GLU A 688 -1.96 -28.91 -18.56
N PHE A 689 -3.12 -28.88 -19.26
CA PHE A 689 -3.23 -28.48 -20.66
C PHE A 689 -4.49 -27.67 -20.90
N THR A 690 -4.40 -26.61 -21.66
CA THR A 690 -5.58 -25.91 -22.18
C THR A 690 -6.02 -26.55 -23.48
N GLN A 691 -7.30 -26.91 -23.58
CA GLN A 691 -7.96 -27.35 -24.81
C GLN A 691 -9.37 -26.74 -24.87
N GLY A 692 -9.47 -25.48 -25.26
CA GLY A 692 -10.74 -24.74 -25.29
C GLY A 692 -10.56 -23.21 -25.15
N ASP A 693 -11.21 -22.60 -24.20
CA ASP A 693 -11.12 -21.15 -24.02
C ASP A 693 -9.74 -20.72 -23.49
N ALA A 694 -9.30 -19.55 -23.91
CA ALA A 694 -8.05 -18.97 -23.45
C ALA A 694 -8.10 -18.64 -21.95
N VAL A 695 -6.99 -18.85 -21.27
CA VAL A 695 -6.83 -18.58 -19.83
C VAL A 695 -5.94 -17.36 -19.61
N GLN A 696 -6.14 -16.67 -18.49
CA GLN A 696 -5.21 -15.64 -18.02
C GLN A 696 -4.00 -16.29 -17.34
N PRO A 697 -2.84 -15.61 -17.28
CA PRO A 697 -1.68 -16.14 -16.59
C PRO A 697 -2.00 -16.31 -15.09
N ASN A 698 -1.76 -17.51 -14.57
CA ASN A 698 -1.79 -17.72 -13.13
C ASN A 698 -0.65 -16.94 -12.45
N ALA A 699 -0.87 -16.57 -11.21
CA ALA A 699 0.04 -15.74 -10.42
C ALA A 699 1.39 -16.42 -10.08
N GLY A 700 1.56 -17.72 -10.32
CA GLY A 700 2.79 -18.44 -10.04
C GLY A 700 3.53 -18.84 -11.32
N GLY A 701 4.78 -18.46 -11.46
CA GLY A 701 5.65 -18.87 -12.56
C GLY A 701 6.68 -17.80 -12.88
N THR A 702 7.93 -18.22 -13.02
CA THR A 702 9.04 -17.33 -13.42
C THR A 702 8.87 -16.94 -14.89
N ASP A 703 8.96 -15.66 -15.21
CA ASP A 703 8.99 -15.18 -16.59
C ASP A 703 10.30 -15.59 -17.29
N VAL A 704 10.20 -16.57 -18.17
CA VAL A 704 11.32 -17.10 -18.94
C VAL A 704 11.25 -16.70 -20.42
N THR A 705 10.40 -15.75 -20.76
CA THR A 705 10.14 -15.33 -22.13
C THR A 705 11.44 -14.94 -22.84
N LYS A 706 12.24 -14.07 -22.26
CA LYS A 706 13.51 -13.61 -22.83
C LYS A 706 14.58 -14.70 -22.96
N LYS A 707 14.44 -15.77 -22.18
CA LYS A 707 15.38 -16.89 -22.20
C LYS A 707 15.13 -17.81 -23.38
N TYR A 708 13.88 -18.04 -23.75
CA TYR A 708 13.50 -19.05 -24.74
C TYR A 708 12.88 -18.45 -26.01
N LEU A 709 12.14 -17.35 -25.92
CA LEU A 709 11.53 -16.69 -27.07
C LEU A 709 12.35 -15.48 -27.52
N LYS A 710 12.56 -15.36 -28.81
CA LYS A 710 13.18 -14.20 -29.42
C LYS A 710 12.11 -13.18 -29.80
N GLU A 711 12.41 -11.90 -29.65
CA GLU A 711 11.52 -10.80 -30.00
C GLU A 711 10.15 -10.87 -29.31
N ASN A 712 10.17 -10.90 -28.00
CA ASN A 712 9.00 -11.08 -27.15
C ASN A 712 8.36 -9.79 -26.63
N LYS A 713 9.06 -8.65 -26.77
CA LYS A 713 8.55 -7.32 -26.39
C LYS A 713 8.40 -6.48 -27.63
N GLY A 714 7.17 -6.47 -28.19
CA GLY A 714 6.84 -5.60 -29.29
C GLY A 714 7.42 -6.03 -30.63
N PHE A 715 7.40 -7.28 -30.96
CA PHE A 715 7.70 -7.89 -32.27
C PHE A 715 8.61 -7.06 -33.18
N ALA A 716 9.90 -7.37 -33.28
CA ALA A 716 10.80 -6.66 -34.18
C ALA A 716 10.44 -6.90 -35.65
N ARG A 717 10.56 -5.85 -36.42
CA ARG A 717 10.29 -5.87 -37.87
C ARG A 717 11.50 -6.41 -38.64
N ASN A 718 11.27 -7.39 -39.50
CA ASN A 718 12.26 -7.78 -40.48
C ASN A 718 12.20 -6.84 -41.68
N THR A 719 13.19 -5.94 -41.79
CA THR A 719 13.25 -4.91 -42.84
C THR A 719 13.44 -5.48 -44.27
N GLN A 720 13.79 -6.76 -44.38
CA GLN A 720 13.97 -7.38 -45.69
C GLN A 720 12.65 -7.51 -46.48
N TYR A 721 11.53 -7.54 -45.76
CA TYR A 721 10.19 -7.72 -46.32
C TYR A 721 9.26 -6.56 -46.03
N GLY A 722 9.79 -5.40 -45.68
CA GLY A 722 8.96 -4.31 -45.19
C GLY A 722 8.57 -3.29 -46.24
N THR A 723 7.30 -3.08 -46.48
CA THR A 723 6.80 -1.83 -47.02
C THR A 723 6.41 -0.82 -45.95
N GLN A 724 5.77 0.27 -46.32
CA GLN A 724 5.57 1.45 -45.55
C GLN A 724 4.76 1.24 -44.25
N ARG A 725 3.90 0.25 -44.12
CA ARG A 725 3.00 0.06 -42.98
C ARG A 725 3.27 -1.22 -42.20
N PHE A 726 3.51 -2.34 -42.83
CA PHE A 726 3.68 -3.65 -42.21
C PHE A 726 4.97 -4.32 -42.66
N GLY A 727 5.49 -5.27 -41.91
CA GLY A 727 6.65 -6.09 -42.26
C GLY A 727 6.60 -7.46 -41.60
N ALA A 728 7.38 -8.40 -42.07
CA ALA A 728 7.48 -9.71 -41.46
C ALA A 728 8.04 -9.62 -40.05
N PRO A 729 7.48 -10.32 -39.05
CA PRO A 729 8.07 -10.41 -37.74
C PRO A 729 9.41 -11.16 -37.78
N SER A 730 10.46 -10.58 -37.22
CA SER A 730 11.76 -11.23 -37.05
C SER A 730 11.63 -12.41 -36.09
N TYR A 731 12.40 -13.47 -36.40
CA TYR A 731 12.50 -14.68 -35.58
C TYR A 731 11.22 -15.53 -35.45
N TRP A 732 10.12 -15.15 -36.09
CA TRP A 732 8.90 -15.95 -36.19
C TRP A 732 8.78 -16.55 -37.57
N THR A 733 8.50 -17.85 -37.64
CA THR A 733 8.19 -18.53 -38.91
C THR A 733 6.76 -18.20 -39.29
N VAL A 734 6.58 -17.80 -40.56
CA VAL A 734 5.27 -17.45 -41.12
C VAL A 734 4.97 -18.39 -42.27
N GLU A 735 3.82 -19.04 -42.26
CA GLU A 735 3.36 -19.96 -43.30
C GLU A 735 1.94 -19.65 -43.75
N ASN A 736 1.68 -19.86 -45.02
CA ASN A 736 0.39 -19.61 -45.67
C ASN A 736 -0.15 -18.21 -45.43
N TYR A 737 0.74 -17.24 -45.55
CA TYR A 737 0.44 -15.88 -45.21
C TYR A 737 1.21 -14.90 -46.11
N GLU A 738 0.48 -14.07 -46.84
CA GLU A 738 1.10 -13.00 -47.60
C GLU A 738 1.47 -11.84 -46.65
N ILE A 739 2.76 -11.59 -46.61
CA ILE A 739 3.29 -10.46 -45.85
C ILE A 739 3.21 -9.25 -46.78
N ASP A 740 2.63 -8.17 -46.30
CA ASP A 740 2.77 -6.86 -46.90
C ASP A 740 1.69 -6.38 -47.89
N ASN A 741 0.50 -6.91 -47.85
CA ASN A 741 -0.66 -6.35 -48.54
C ASN A 741 -1.50 -5.42 -47.66
N GLY A 742 -0.87 -4.67 -46.77
CA GLY A 742 -1.55 -3.73 -45.90
C GLY A 742 -2.21 -4.34 -44.66
N SER A 743 -2.20 -5.67 -44.54
CA SER A 743 -3.04 -6.33 -43.52
C SER A 743 -2.32 -7.31 -42.60
N SER A 744 -1.06 -7.64 -42.86
CA SER A 744 -0.36 -8.62 -42.02
C SER A 744 1.09 -8.24 -41.77
N GLY A 745 1.59 -8.56 -40.59
CA GLY A 745 2.94 -8.28 -40.16
C GLY A 745 3.02 -7.53 -38.85
N VAL A 746 4.14 -6.87 -38.63
CA VAL A 746 4.37 -6.06 -37.41
C VAL A 746 3.97 -4.61 -37.65
N LYS A 747 2.92 -4.15 -37.02
CA LYS A 747 2.49 -2.75 -37.07
C LYS A 747 3.24 -1.94 -36.00
N ARG A 748 3.87 -0.83 -36.37
CA ARG A 748 4.40 0.14 -35.41
C ARG A 748 3.29 1.07 -34.95
N GLY A 749 3.05 1.06 -33.64
CA GLY A 749 2.17 2.00 -32.96
C GLY A 749 0.70 1.82 -33.33
N LEU A 750 -0.06 1.23 -32.47
CA LEU A 750 -1.47 1.54 -32.39
C LEU A 750 -1.59 2.94 -31.77
N ASP A 751 -2.61 3.69 -32.14
CA ASP A 751 -2.78 5.08 -31.67
C ASP A 751 -2.80 5.19 -30.12
N ASN A 752 -3.19 4.14 -29.44
CA ASN A 752 -3.23 4.05 -27.98
C ASN A 752 -1.97 3.38 -27.37
N TYR A 753 -0.99 2.98 -28.18
CA TYR A 753 0.23 2.29 -27.73
C TYR A 753 1.46 2.81 -28.46
N PRO A 754 1.80 4.09 -28.29
CA PRO A 754 2.99 4.64 -28.91
C PRO A 754 4.26 3.97 -28.33
N GLY A 755 5.08 3.41 -29.22
CA GLY A 755 6.35 2.78 -28.83
C GLY A 755 6.36 1.25 -28.83
N TYR A 756 5.22 0.58 -29.02
CA TYR A 756 5.16 -0.87 -29.14
C TYR A 756 4.94 -1.31 -30.60
N ASN A 757 5.71 -2.30 -31.06
CA ASN A 757 5.35 -3.03 -32.26
C ASN A 757 4.26 -4.05 -31.88
N CYS A 758 3.20 -4.09 -32.64
CA CYS A 758 2.07 -4.97 -32.41
C CYS A 758 2.00 -5.96 -33.57
N LEU A 759 1.91 -7.25 -33.24
CA LEU A 759 1.60 -8.27 -34.21
C LEU A 759 0.14 -8.15 -34.60
N GLN A 760 -0.10 -8.02 -35.89
CA GLN A 760 -1.44 -8.09 -36.45
C GLN A 760 -1.52 -9.28 -37.39
N LEU A 761 -2.44 -10.21 -37.11
CA LEU A 761 -2.86 -11.25 -38.02
C LEU A 761 -4.29 -10.96 -38.41
N GLY A 762 -4.53 -10.96 -39.72
CA GLY A 762 -5.81 -10.62 -40.33
C GLY A 762 -5.61 -9.74 -41.55
N ARG A 763 -6.55 -9.73 -42.47
CA ARG A 763 -6.44 -9.03 -43.74
C ARG A 763 -7.69 -8.18 -44.01
N TRP A 764 -7.46 -6.94 -44.37
CA TRP A 764 -8.47 -6.05 -44.92
C TRP A 764 -8.04 -5.65 -46.35
N GLU A 765 -8.91 -5.82 -47.29
CA GLU A 765 -8.74 -5.27 -48.65
C GLU A 765 -9.68 -4.09 -48.81
N GLU A 766 -9.15 -2.99 -49.31
CA GLU A 766 -9.95 -1.84 -49.69
C GLU A 766 -10.13 -1.89 -51.20
N SER A 767 -11.39 -2.06 -51.65
CA SER A 767 -11.79 -1.91 -53.03
C SER A 767 -12.93 -0.90 -53.08
N ASP A 768 -12.73 0.15 -53.84
CA ASP A 768 -13.72 1.22 -54.06
C ASP A 768 -14.27 1.87 -52.76
N GLY A 769 -13.37 2.06 -51.75
CA GLY A 769 -13.73 2.63 -50.46
C GLY A 769 -14.48 1.69 -49.53
N VAL A 770 -14.61 0.42 -49.86
CA VAL A 770 -15.20 -0.63 -49.03
C VAL A 770 -14.11 -1.58 -48.51
N MET A 771 -13.97 -1.65 -47.22
CA MET A 771 -13.04 -2.58 -46.55
C MET A 771 -13.65 -3.99 -46.60
N THR A 772 -12.98 -4.91 -47.24
CA THR A 772 -13.35 -6.34 -47.27
C THR A 772 -12.23 -7.19 -46.68
N ALA A 773 -12.58 -8.20 -45.90
CA ALA A 773 -11.58 -9.16 -45.41
C ALA A 773 -11.27 -10.20 -46.45
N ALA A 774 -9.99 -10.53 -46.59
CA ALA A 774 -9.57 -11.62 -47.45
C ALA A 774 -9.57 -12.97 -46.76
N ASP A 775 -9.74 -14.03 -47.52
CA ASP A 775 -9.70 -15.40 -47.00
C ASP A 775 -8.30 -15.77 -46.50
N HIS A 776 -8.25 -16.34 -45.31
CA HIS A 776 -7.06 -16.95 -44.73
C HIS A 776 -7.25 -18.46 -44.66
N THR A 777 -6.35 -19.19 -45.25
CA THR A 777 -6.39 -20.65 -45.17
C THR A 777 -5.17 -21.16 -44.45
N ASN A 778 -5.38 -21.66 -43.21
CA ASN A 778 -4.36 -22.26 -42.36
C ASN A 778 -3.09 -21.39 -42.23
N SER A 779 -3.29 -20.09 -41.97
CA SER A 779 -2.19 -19.17 -41.72
C SER A 779 -1.57 -19.45 -40.35
N ARG A 780 -0.26 -19.54 -40.29
CA ARG A 780 0.48 -19.89 -39.06
C ARG A 780 1.63 -18.93 -38.80
N LEU A 781 1.82 -18.60 -37.53
CA LEU A 781 2.94 -17.82 -37.01
C LEU A 781 3.47 -18.49 -35.77
N TYR A 782 4.74 -18.91 -35.74
CA TYR A 782 5.25 -19.68 -34.62
C TYR A 782 6.77 -19.56 -34.42
N GLN A 783 7.24 -19.94 -33.22
CA GLN A 783 8.65 -20.23 -32.94
C GLN A 783 8.83 -21.68 -32.50
N ARG A 784 9.99 -22.29 -32.86
CA ARG A 784 10.47 -23.55 -32.32
C ARG A 784 11.38 -23.23 -31.12
N VAL A 785 11.14 -23.88 -30.00
CA VAL A 785 11.87 -23.66 -28.76
C VAL A 785 12.10 -24.98 -28.03
N THR A 786 13.29 -25.17 -27.45
CA THR A 786 13.55 -26.31 -26.59
C THR A 786 13.33 -25.87 -25.15
N LEU A 787 12.38 -26.48 -24.46
CA LEU A 787 11.98 -26.18 -23.10
C LEU A 787 12.29 -27.34 -22.15
N PRO A 788 12.75 -27.10 -20.91
CA PRO A 788 12.93 -28.15 -19.90
C PRO A 788 11.60 -28.72 -19.41
N ALA A 789 11.64 -29.78 -18.62
CA ALA A 789 10.49 -30.32 -17.93
C ALA A 789 9.90 -29.29 -16.96
N GLY A 790 8.56 -29.20 -16.90
CA GLY A 790 7.86 -28.26 -16.03
C GLY A 790 6.49 -27.86 -16.56
N ARG A 791 5.84 -26.93 -15.87
CA ARG A 791 4.57 -26.33 -16.28
C ARG A 791 4.81 -24.97 -16.91
N TYR A 792 4.02 -24.65 -17.90
CA TYR A 792 4.17 -23.42 -18.68
C TYR A 792 2.83 -22.72 -18.89
N TYR A 793 2.89 -21.40 -18.94
CA TYR A 793 1.88 -20.55 -19.56
C TYR A 793 2.51 -19.89 -20.78
N PHE A 794 1.82 -19.92 -21.93
CA PHE A 794 2.21 -19.22 -23.14
C PHE A 794 1.04 -18.35 -23.61
N GLY A 795 1.25 -17.06 -23.78
CA GLY A 795 0.21 -16.13 -24.20
C GLY A 795 0.75 -14.80 -24.68
N ALA A 796 -0.15 -13.89 -24.97
CA ALA A 796 0.18 -12.52 -25.39
C ALA A 796 -0.86 -11.53 -24.85
N LYS A 797 -0.51 -10.25 -24.90
CA LYS A 797 -1.41 -9.14 -24.56
C LYS A 797 -2.21 -8.77 -25.80
N TYR A 798 -3.53 -8.99 -25.77
CA TYR A 798 -4.42 -8.74 -26.91
C TYR A 798 -5.10 -7.37 -26.79
N HIS A 799 -4.98 -6.56 -27.84
CA HIS A 799 -5.54 -5.23 -27.95
C HIS A 799 -6.87 -5.19 -28.67
N SER A 800 -7.00 -5.98 -29.71
CA SER A 800 -8.26 -6.15 -30.43
C SER A 800 -8.35 -7.56 -31.00
N LEU A 801 -9.55 -8.04 -31.15
CA LEU A 801 -9.87 -9.29 -31.80
C LEU A 801 -11.24 -9.14 -32.44
N GLU A 802 -11.25 -9.16 -33.75
CA GLU A 802 -12.46 -9.14 -34.55
C GLU A 802 -12.69 -10.50 -35.15
N ASN A 803 -13.78 -11.15 -34.80
CA ASN A 803 -14.22 -12.40 -35.36
C ASN A 803 -15.51 -12.13 -36.14
N GLY A 804 -15.51 -12.43 -37.40
CA GLY A 804 -16.75 -12.46 -38.19
C GLY A 804 -17.78 -13.42 -37.56
N ASN A 805 -19.03 -13.23 -37.86
CA ASN A 805 -20.24 -13.77 -37.22
C ASN A 805 -20.34 -15.29 -36.97
N VAL A 806 -19.35 -16.09 -37.23
CA VAL A 806 -19.42 -17.54 -37.11
C VAL A 806 -18.17 -18.14 -36.48
N GLY A 807 -18.20 -18.27 -35.17
CA GLY A 807 -17.21 -19.03 -34.43
C GLY A 807 -15.80 -18.44 -34.46
N SER A 808 -14.99 -18.81 -33.49
CA SER A 808 -13.60 -18.40 -33.43
C SER A 808 -12.76 -19.05 -34.52
N ASN A 809 -12.03 -18.26 -35.27
CA ASN A 809 -11.14 -18.69 -36.33
C ASN A 809 -9.66 -18.46 -35.97
N ALA A 810 -9.35 -17.92 -34.80
CA ALA A 810 -8.00 -17.70 -34.35
C ALA A 810 -7.70 -18.58 -33.13
N TYR A 811 -6.56 -19.23 -33.16
CA TYR A 811 -6.11 -20.13 -32.11
C TYR A 811 -4.68 -19.82 -31.71
N LEU A 812 -4.41 -19.91 -30.41
CA LEU A 812 -3.06 -20.04 -29.88
C LEU A 812 -2.81 -21.53 -29.62
N MET A 813 -1.65 -22.04 -30.01
CA MET A 813 -1.37 -23.47 -29.97
C MET A 813 0.05 -23.77 -29.50
N MET A 814 0.20 -24.91 -28.86
CA MET A 814 1.47 -25.57 -28.56
C MET A 814 1.44 -26.98 -29.15
N ALA A 815 2.43 -27.34 -29.96
CA ALA A 815 2.56 -28.65 -30.60
C ALA A 815 4.00 -29.16 -30.54
N SER A 816 4.19 -30.45 -30.76
CA SER A 816 5.52 -31.09 -30.73
C SER A 816 6.34 -30.84 -31.99
N ASP A 817 5.72 -30.67 -33.16
CA ASP A 817 6.46 -30.52 -34.42
C ASP A 817 5.94 -29.34 -35.26
N VAL A 818 4.68 -29.34 -35.64
CA VAL A 818 4.06 -28.33 -36.48
C VAL A 818 2.70 -27.94 -35.93
N LEU A 819 2.33 -26.67 -36.04
CA LEU A 819 0.98 -26.26 -35.64
C LEU A 819 -0.06 -26.89 -36.54
N PRO A 820 -1.04 -27.62 -36.01
CA PRO A 820 -2.11 -28.24 -36.80
C PRO A 820 -3.04 -27.18 -37.40
N THR A 821 -3.83 -27.61 -38.37
CA THR A 821 -4.87 -26.79 -38.99
C THR A 821 -6.07 -26.61 -38.06
N LYS A 822 -6.95 -25.66 -38.37
CA LYS A 822 -8.21 -25.45 -37.62
C LYS A 822 -9.03 -26.73 -37.47
N LYS A 823 -9.07 -27.57 -38.52
CA LYS A 823 -9.84 -28.82 -38.51
C LYS A 823 -9.26 -29.89 -37.59
N VAL A 824 -7.94 -29.89 -37.44
CA VAL A 824 -7.19 -30.87 -36.65
C VAL A 824 -6.48 -30.23 -35.45
N LYS A 825 -7.01 -29.09 -34.94
CA LYS A 825 -6.43 -28.38 -33.79
C LYS A 825 -6.22 -29.27 -32.56
N THR A 826 -7.02 -30.33 -32.46
CA THR A 826 -6.92 -31.32 -31.37
C THR A 826 -5.63 -32.14 -31.43
N ASP A 827 -4.89 -32.08 -32.54
CA ASP A 827 -3.57 -32.71 -32.67
C ASP A 827 -2.48 -31.82 -31.99
N ALA A 828 -2.79 -30.58 -31.61
CA ALA A 828 -1.95 -29.81 -30.72
C ALA A 828 -2.01 -30.40 -29.30
N LEU A 829 -0.88 -30.36 -28.58
CA LEU A 829 -0.84 -30.79 -27.17
C LEU A 829 -1.67 -29.84 -26.30
N ALA A 830 -1.57 -28.54 -26.54
CA ALA A 830 -2.43 -27.53 -25.94
C ALA A 830 -2.88 -26.53 -27.01
N TRP A 831 -4.11 -26.06 -26.89
CA TRP A 831 -4.64 -25.04 -27.77
C TRP A 831 -5.73 -24.23 -27.06
N CYS A 832 -5.84 -22.97 -27.41
CA CYS A 832 -6.99 -22.17 -26.99
C CYS A 832 -7.56 -21.37 -28.13
N THR A 833 -8.84 -21.10 -28.01
CA THR A 833 -9.59 -20.26 -28.94
C THR A 833 -9.50 -18.82 -28.50
N LEU A 834 -9.11 -17.94 -29.42
CA LEU A 834 -9.13 -16.48 -29.18
C LEU A 834 -10.50 -15.94 -29.60
N ARG A 835 -11.16 -15.24 -28.72
CA ARG A 835 -12.51 -14.67 -28.93
C ARG A 835 -12.52 -13.16 -28.67
N THR A 836 -13.53 -12.48 -29.18
CA THR A 836 -13.71 -11.02 -28.96
C THR A 836 -13.72 -10.65 -27.46
N ALA A 837 -14.21 -11.53 -26.60
CA ALA A 837 -14.16 -11.34 -25.15
C ALA A 837 -12.72 -11.41 -24.57
N SER A 838 -11.74 -11.88 -25.33
CA SER A 838 -10.34 -11.98 -24.92
C SER A 838 -9.54 -10.73 -25.32
N THR A 839 -10.13 -9.54 -25.16
CA THR A 839 -9.51 -8.25 -25.51
C THR A 839 -9.48 -7.30 -24.31
N GLY A 840 -9.09 -6.07 -24.49
CA GLY A 840 -9.03 -5.08 -23.42
C GLY A 840 -7.65 -4.99 -22.77
N ASP A 841 -6.59 -5.19 -23.58
CA ASP A 841 -5.19 -5.09 -23.13
C ASP A 841 -4.80 -6.08 -22.03
N GLN A 842 -5.45 -7.22 -22.01
CA GLN A 842 -5.19 -8.29 -21.06
C GLN A 842 -4.38 -9.42 -21.69
N PHE A 843 -3.63 -10.13 -20.86
CA PHE A 843 -2.94 -11.35 -21.27
C PHE A 843 -3.94 -12.51 -21.34
N TYR A 844 -3.98 -13.18 -22.48
CA TYR A 844 -4.69 -14.44 -22.67
C TYR A 844 -3.77 -15.46 -23.32
N GLY A 845 -3.92 -16.72 -22.94
CA GLY A 845 -3.04 -17.76 -23.43
C GLY A 845 -3.53 -19.15 -23.08
N LEU A 846 -2.58 -20.07 -23.10
CA LEU A 846 -2.77 -21.48 -22.78
C LEU A 846 -1.73 -21.94 -21.76
N ILE A 847 -2.06 -22.99 -21.02
CA ILE A 847 -1.12 -23.69 -20.17
C ILE A 847 -0.81 -25.07 -20.74
N PHE A 848 0.41 -25.55 -20.51
CA PHE A 848 0.86 -26.88 -20.87
C PHE A 848 1.93 -27.40 -19.94
N LYS A 849 2.12 -28.73 -19.96
CA LYS A 849 3.10 -29.44 -19.15
C LYS A 849 4.06 -30.21 -20.05
N LEU A 850 5.33 -30.19 -19.75
CA LEU A 850 6.35 -31.03 -20.36
C LEU A 850 6.94 -31.92 -19.26
N THR A 851 6.91 -33.24 -19.49
CA THR A 851 7.47 -34.22 -18.53
C THR A 851 8.97 -34.40 -18.64
N GLU A 852 9.55 -34.00 -19.76
CA GLU A 852 10.99 -34.00 -20.05
C GLU A 852 11.36 -32.79 -20.91
N GLN A 853 12.66 -32.56 -21.09
CA GLN A 853 13.14 -31.54 -21.99
C GLN A 853 12.73 -31.90 -23.46
N GLN A 854 12.04 -31.01 -24.11
CA GLN A 854 11.49 -31.24 -25.43
C GLN A 854 11.54 -30.01 -26.32
N GLU A 855 11.78 -30.18 -27.61
CA GLU A 855 11.52 -29.14 -28.60
C GLU A 855 10.02 -29.08 -28.90
N VAL A 856 9.46 -27.87 -28.86
CA VAL A 856 8.05 -27.62 -29.12
C VAL A 856 7.86 -26.40 -30.02
N VAL A 857 6.70 -26.30 -30.64
CA VAL A 857 6.27 -25.17 -31.45
C VAL A 857 5.21 -24.38 -30.67
N LEU A 858 5.44 -23.10 -30.52
CA LEU A 858 4.52 -22.18 -29.85
C LEU A 858 4.08 -21.09 -30.83
N GLY A 859 2.79 -20.86 -30.98
CA GLY A 859 2.34 -19.86 -31.94
C GLY A 859 0.85 -19.83 -32.22
N TRP A 860 0.49 -19.08 -33.22
CA TRP A 860 -0.89 -18.82 -33.64
C TRP A 860 -1.21 -19.52 -34.97
N GLN A 861 -2.44 -19.99 -35.04
CA GLN A 861 -3.07 -20.48 -36.28
C GLN A 861 -4.35 -19.71 -36.53
N MET A 862 -4.55 -19.27 -37.71
CA MET A 862 -5.78 -18.61 -38.15
C MET A 862 -6.29 -19.21 -39.48
N ASP A 863 -7.60 -19.37 -39.53
CA ASP A 863 -8.29 -19.91 -40.69
C ASP A 863 -9.65 -19.20 -40.82
N GLY A 864 -9.74 -18.27 -41.73
CA GLY A 864 -10.92 -17.44 -41.93
C GLY A 864 -11.32 -17.37 -43.40
N SER A 865 -12.52 -17.79 -43.70
CA SER A 865 -13.14 -17.69 -45.03
C SER A 865 -14.21 -16.60 -45.11
N ASN A 866 -14.23 -15.66 -44.17
CA ASN A 866 -15.21 -14.57 -44.18
C ASN A 866 -14.81 -13.38 -43.34
N LYS A 867 -15.16 -12.22 -43.86
CA LYS A 867 -15.19 -10.88 -43.30
C LYS A 867 -14.80 -10.75 -41.83
N HIS A 868 -13.74 -10.00 -41.59
CA HIS A 868 -13.36 -9.49 -40.24
C HIS A 868 -12.77 -10.51 -39.29
N THR A 869 -11.83 -11.37 -39.69
CA THR A 869 -11.03 -12.10 -38.72
C THR A 869 -9.67 -11.43 -38.57
N GLU A 870 -9.48 -10.75 -37.49
CA GLU A 870 -8.24 -10.04 -37.16
C GLU A 870 -7.96 -10.14 -35.66
N PHE A 871 -6.70 -10.34 -35.29
CA PHE A 871 -6.27 -10.05 -33.92
C PHE A 871 -5.00 -9.18 -33.92
N ARG A 872 -4.88 -8.37 -32.88
CA ARG A 872 -3.71 -7.56 -32.62
C ARG A 872 -3.19 -7.89 -31.22
N CYS A 873 -1.92 -8.24 -31.12
CA CYS A 873 -1.27 -8.47 -29.85
C CYS A 873 0.13 -7.87 -29.79
N SER A 874 0.55 -7.54 -28.58
CA SER A 874 1.92 -7.18 -28.25
C SER A 874 2.39 -8.09 -27.12
N GLU A 875 3.60 -7.95 -26.66
CA GLU A 875 4.12 -8.59 -25.47
C GLU A 875 3.74 -10.08 -25.34
N VAL A 876 4.54 -10.95 -25.92
CA VAL A 876 4.43 -12.39 -25.69
C VAL A 876 4.97 -12.72 -24.31
N LYS A 877 4.33 -13.64 -23.60
CA LYS A 877 4.74 -14.09 -22.28
C LYS A 877 4.82 -15.61 -22.22
N LEU A 878 5.95 -16.10 -21.73
CA LEU A 878 6.18 -17.51 -21.41
C LEU A 878 6.57 -17.59 -19.93
N LEU A 879 5.67 -18.12 -19.09
CA LEU A 879 5.94 -18.35 -17.67
C LEU A 879 6.31 -19.82 -17.47
N TYR A 880 7.19 -20.11 -16.52
CA TYR A 880 7.71 -21.43 -16.19
C TYR A 880 7.60 -21.71 -14.70
N GLU A 881 7.08 -22.88 -14.37
CA GLU A 881 7.04 -23.43 -13.02
C GLU A 881 7.72 -24.80 -13.03
N PRO A 882 8.85 -25.00 -12.32
CA PRO A 882 9.47 -26.30 -12.23
C PRO A 882 8.57 -27.27 -11.44
N PHE A 883 8.73 -28.58 -11.69
CA PHE A 883 8.12 -29.58 -10.83
C PHE A 883 8.73 -29.53 -9.43
N SER A 884 7.92 -29.79 -8.41
CA SER A 884 8.42 -29.99 -7.05
C SER A 884 9.27 -31.27 -7.01
N GLU A 885 10.16 -31.39 -6.02
CA GLU A 885 10.97 -32.59 -5.82
C GLU A 885 10.11 -33.85 -5.67
N GLU A 886 8.91 -33.75 -5.09
CA GLU A 886 7.95 -34.87 -5.00
C GLU A 886 7.39 -35.28 -6.37
N GLU A 887 7.16 -34.33 -7.27
CA GLU A 887 6.63 -34.59 -8.61
C GLU A 887 7.65 -35.20 -9.56
N VAL A 888 8.93 -34.96 -9.37
CA VAL A 888 10.00 -35.47 -10.22
C VAL A 888 10.43 -36.90 -9.83
N GLY A 889 9.94 -37.41 -8.70
CA GLY A 889 10.25 -38.75 -8.24
C GLY A 889 11.74 -39.00 -7.97
N ILE A 890 12.50 -37.96 -7.65
CA ILE A 890 13.93 -38.06 -7.34
C ILE A 890 14.06 -38.74 -5.96
N GLN A 891 14.11 -40.05 -5.96
CA GLN A 891 14.85 -40.77 -4.91
C GLN A 891 16.33 -40.44 -5.12
N SER A 892 16.88 -39.63 -4.22
CA SER A 892 18.34 -39.40 -4.21
C SER A 892 19.07 -40.74 -4.14
N PRO A 893 20.19 -40.95 -4.85
CA PRO A 893 20.97 -42.19 -4.81
C PRO A 893 21.34 -42.51 -3.35
N SER A 894 21.17 -43.77 -2.98
CA SER A 894 21.53 -44.30 -1.68
C SER A 894 23.03 -44.08 -1.40
N SER A 895 23.35 -43.06 -0.62
CA SER A 895 24.65 -43.03 0.09
C SER A 895 24.52 -43.84 1.35
N GLN A 896 25.51 -44.68 1.61
CA GLN A 896 25.66 -45.57 2.77
C GLN A 896 25.14 -44.93 4.07
N GLU A 897 24.30 -45.69 4.79
CA GLU A 897 23.77 -45.33 6.09
C GLU A 897 24.90 -45.10 7.09
N VAL A 898 25.14 -43.85 7.42
CA VAL A 898 25.80 -43.47 8.67
C VAL A 898 24.68 -43.38 9.71
N ASP A 899 24.88 -44.08 10.82
CA ASP A 899 23.94 -44.17 11.94
C ASP A 899 23.77 -42.80 12.61
N THR A 900 22.88 -41.97 12.07
CA THR A 900 22.56 -40.64 12.62
C THR A 900 21.28 -40.73 13.43
N PRO A 901 21.22 -40.11 14.64
CA PRO A 901 20.04 -40.15 15.50
C PRO A 901 18.80 -39.63 14.74
N THR A 902 17.71 -40.37 14.83
CA THR A 902 16.43 -39.96 14.23
C THR A 902 15.67 -39.13 15.25
N GLU A 903 15.29 -37.92 14.87
CA GLU A 903 14.46 -37.04 15.64
C GLU A 903 13.05 -36.97 15.01
N TYR A 904 12.02 -36.84 15.84
CA TYR A 904 10.65 -36.76 15.42
C TYR A 904 10.07 -35.38 15.80
N PHE A 905 9.27 -34.82 14.91
CA PHE A 905 8.61 -33.51 15.12
C PHE A 905 7.16 -33.59 14.67
N SER A 906 6.28 -32.87 15.35
CA SER A 906 4.94 -32.62 14.84
C SER A 906 5.00 -31.81 13.52
N LEU A 907 3.90 -31.71 12.80
CA LEU A 907 3.82 -30.84 11.61
C LEU A 907 4.06 -29.37 11.94
N SER A 908 3.82 -28.96 13.19
CA SER A 908 4.13 -27.63 13.73
C SER A 908 5.59 -27.44 14.19
N GLY A 909 6.46 -28.45 13.96
CA GLY A 909 7.87 -28.37 14.30
C GLY A 909 8.23 -28.69 15.76
N VAL A 910 7.27 -29.08 16.59
CA VAL A 910 7.51 -29.45 17.99
C VAL A 910 8.20 -30.83 18.05
N LYS A 911 9.35 -30.91 18.73
CA LYS A 911 10.10 -32.14 18.89
C LYS A 911 9.32 -33.15 19.76
N MET A 912 9.18 -34.37 19.26
CA MET A 912 8.50 -35.47 19.94
C MET A 912 9.53 -36.50 20.45
N LEU A 913 9.20 -37.20 21.53
CA LEU A 913 10.09 -38.23 22.14
C LEU A 913 10.18 -39.50 21.30
N SER A 914 9.14 -39.77 20.48
CA SER A 914 9.08 -40.95 19.59
C SER A 914 8.16 -40.66 18.41
N ALA A 915 8.16 -41.55 17.40
CA ALA A 915 7.16 -41.51 16.34
C ALA A 915 5.74 -41.71 16.93
N PRO A 916 4.74 -40.92 16.49
CA PRO A 916 3.37 -41.15 16.93
C PRO A 916 2.85 -42.51 16.43
N VAL A 917 1.90 -43.08 17.12
CA VAL A 917 1.32 -44.37 16.76
C VAL A 917 0.41 -44.27 15.52
N HIS A 918 -0.22 -43.09 15.30
CA HIS A 918 -1.03 -42.76 14.14
C HIS A 918 -0.83 -41.28 13.78
N GLY A 919 -1.01 -40.92 12.51
CA GLY A 919 -1.03 -39.54 12.05
C GLY A 919 0.16 -39.16 11.17
N ILE A 920 0.35 -37.86 10.96
CA ILE A 920 1.40 -37.30 10.13
C ILE A 920 2.44 -36.60 11.02
N TYR A 921 3.73 -36.89 10.75
CA TYR A 921 4.82 -36.26 11.50
C TYR A 921 6.05 -36.02 10.62
N LEU A 922 6.96 -35.20 11.09
CA LEU A 922 8.25 -34.95 10.45
C LEU A 922 9.33 -35.83 11.14
N GLN A 923 10.05 -36.60 10.36
CA GLN A 923 11.19 -37.41 10.80
C GLN A 923 12.46 -36.71 10.31
N LYS A 924 13.31 -36.28 11.23
CA LYS A 924 14.61 -35.69 10.90
C LYS A 924 15.71 -36.70 11.10
N ARG A 925 16.56 -36.89 10.07
CA ARG A 925 17.80 -37.67 10.13
C ARG A 925 18.94 -36.83 9.59
N GLY A 926 19.88 -36.43 10.46
CA GLY A 926 20.93 -35.46 10.10
C GLY A 926 20.33 -34.12 9.61
N ASN A 927 20.70 -33.67 8.43
CA ASN A 927 20.19 -32.42 7.83
C ASN A 927 18.94 -32.62 6.95
N ARG A 928 18.35 -33.79 6.94
CA ARG A 928 17.17 -34.11 6.13
C ARG A 928 15.93 -34.28 6.98
N ILE A 929 14.80 -33.75 6.52
CA ILE A 929 13.51 -33.87 7.16
C ILE A 929 12.56 -34.62 6.20
N PHE A 930 11.90 -35.64 6.70
CA PHE A 930 10.97 -36.49 5.96
C PHE A 930 9.60 -36.36 6.60
N LYS A 931 8.58 -36.08 5.81
CA LYS A 931 7.19 -36.18 6.25
C LYS A 931 6.79 -37.66 6.22
N ARG A 932 6.25 -38.18 7.32
CA ARG A 932 5.82 -39.60 7.46
C ARG A 932 4.34 -39.63 7.81
N VAL A 933 3.66 -40.58 7.25
CA VAL A 933 2.26 -40.88 7.54
C VAL A 933 2.20 -42.28 8.09
N ILE A 934 1.68 -42.45 9.32
CA ILE A 934 1.38 -43.79 9.90
C ILE A 934 -0.14 -43.94 9.84
N ARG A 935 -0.59 -44.95 9.11
CA ARG A 935 -2.01 -45.31 8.96
C ARG A 935 -2.51 -46.05 10.15
#